data_80e16dbce4686482030862c85ec8d05b
#
_entry.id   80e16dbce4686482030862c85ec8d05b
#
_cell.length_a   1.000
_cell.length_b   1.000
_cell.length_c   1.000
_cell.angle_alpha   90.00
_cell.angle_beta   90.00
_cell.angle_gamma   90.00
#
_symmetry.space_group_name_H-M   'P 1'
#
loop_
_entity.id
_entity.type
_entity.pdbx_description
1 polymer ?
#
loop_
_entity_poly.entity_id
_entity_poly.type
_entity_poly.pdbx_seq_one_letter_code
_entity_poly.pdbx_strand_id
1 'polypeptide(L)'
;MSKTRRLLLLAILLIGVCCGVSAKTLVAYYSFTNNVRTIVNELATQKEVDVVEIQPAEEGLDYAANNYALGTQLLNAIKTAPNDAASYPEIKPVSADFTQYDDIIVATPLWWSQMAAPMQTFLFNNGAAMEGKNIWMIVSSANSGISGVVADAERLIPNGVFQSNKLWIKSSQVPQAASMLNTWLVETGQVSAINNQKMVVLSDPHVMAPGLLVSEGTAWTTYLSGQRKLVDYSQRLFDDMIVRIKRDLRPGLVLISGDLTKDGEQVSHEYVINKLDELRAIGIKTLVIPGNHDRGSNSDAVYYDGESTTAATVATNGWFATQYANYGYGVGSEREGTTLTYACEPITGLVVIGIDSGTDGNVSETTLDWVVEKATAARASGKKVIAMMHHPLMPHFAGVDNFVSTAVVGNYETVRNTLADAGIRVVFTGHFHTSDIAKDWNADMTREIYDVNTGSLISYPCDYREVTMSADFTDMAITTGRIADEALPKRIKVTDGNHNVTFELNETSAAQSLYNMLPTTKEVQNYSTNEKIFYPETAISYSSDCIEGACPAGTLALFSPWGNVVMYYGDASQYPGLYILGNAVEGAGQISELTGNITVSKVEIAKERLNTAVKNQIAAKGTAYSLIAPTAAQAFVIHAEGNETENASAATTLSTLVSAAEMGKAFIGEAKAQELKDMASSMLEDKSQYGTDRENVTNDLTLSIELPEAIKLAADGYSTYCSENRLDISRTTGVTAYIVNNVTETTVELQEVSVLPAETGFILKGTGNAWYDLYKTEGVADDVSGNQLHGTLTATLAPLNTFALSTKKGVTGFYPVNAGLMIPAHKAYLTATGSMARSLSIDGEVTGILNVDSYVNAIPAEFYSIHGVKVARPTKGIYISNGKKVVIK
;
A
#
# COMPACT_ATOMS: atom_id res chain seq x y z
N MET A 1 2.36 7.00 26.50
CA MET A 1 1.59 7.92 25.63
C MET A 1 0.38 8.47 26.38
N SER A 2 0.18 9.78 26.44
CA SER A 2 -0.92 10.35 27.22
C SER A 2 -2.26 10.10 26.53
N LYS A 3 -3.32 9.89 27.34
CA LYS A 3 -4.72 9.73 26.87
C LYS A 3 -5.17 10.82 25.88
N THR A 4 -4.53 11.97 25.89
CA THR A 4 -4.81 13.13 25.03
C THR A 4 -4.36 12.91 23.59
N ARG A 5 -3.25 12.20 23.34
CA ARG A 5 -2.80 11.84 21.98
C ARG A 5 -3.73 10.80 21.33
N ARG A 6 -4.26 9.86 22.11
CA ARG A 6 -5.28 8.90 21.62
C ARG A 6 -6.56 9.60 21.20
N LEU A 7 -6.96 10.66 21.91
CA LEU A 7 -8.16 11.44 21.58
C LEU A 7 -7.97 12.35 20.35
N LEU A 8 -6.76 12.86 20.11
CA LEU A 8 -6.50 13.73 18.94
C LEU A 8 -6.38 12.88 17.66
N LEU A 9 -5.75 11.71 17.71
CA LEU A 9 -5.69 10.74 16.59
C LEU A 9 -7.06 10.13 16.30
N LEU A 10 -7.86 9.80 17.32
CA LEU A 10 -9.26 9.43 17.12
C LEU A 10 -10.11 10.57 16.54
N ALA A 11 -9.83 11.83 16.88
CA ALA A 11 -10.53 12.97 16.31
C ALA A 11 -10.15 13.20 14.84
N ILE A 12 -8.92 12.93 14.43
CA ILE A 12 -8.50 12.98 13.02
C ILE A 12 -9.08 11.80 12.23
N LEU A 13 -9.19 10.62 12.84
CA LEU A 13 -9.90 9.47 12.23
C LEU A 13 -11.43 9.70 12.16
N LEU A 14 -12.03 10.39 13.12
CA LEU A 14 -13.47 10.68 13.15
C LEU A 14 -13.89 11.84 12.23
N ILE A 15 -12.97 12.67 11.76
CA ILE A 15 -13.27 13.74 10.78
C ILE A 15 -13.27 13.19 9.34
N GLY A 16 -12.68 11.99 9.13
CA GLY A 16 -12.70 11.31 7.81
C GLY A 16 -13.95 10.49 7.51
N VAL A 17 -14.82 10.24 8.48
CA VAL A 17 -16.10 9.52 8.30
C VAL A 17 -17.26 10.53 8.39
N CYS A 18 -17.26 11.55 7.55
CA CYS A 18 -18.52 11.99 6.98
C CYS A 18 -18.86 10.96 5.89
N CYS A 19 -19.67 9.96 6.21
CA CYS A 19 -20.49 9.28 5.22
C CYS A 19 -21.39 10.32 4.54
N GLY A 20 -20.81 11.08 3.62
CA GLY A 20 -21.58 11.63 2.53
C GLY A 20 -22.15 10.42 1.81
N VAL A 21 -23.46 10.26 1.75
CA VAL A 21 -24.11 9.38 0.80
C VAL A 21 -23.52 9.80 -0.54
N SER A 22 -22.61 8.97 -1.08
CA SER A 22 -22.05 9.23 -2.41
C SER A 22 -23.21 9.21 -3.37
N ALA A 23 -23.37 10.28 -4.14
CA ALA A 23 -24.41 10.40 -5.14
C ALA A 23 -24.29 9.17 -6.08
N LYS A 24 -25.33 8.33 -6.11
CA LYS A 24 -25.31 7.12 -6.94
C LYS A 24 -25.28 7.55 -8.41
N THR A 25 -24.35 7.00 -9.18
CA THR A 25 -24.11 7.41 -10.56
C THR A 25 -24.49 6.32 -11.54
N LEU A 26 -25.32 6.65 -12.54
CA LEU A 26 -25.60 5.79 -13.69
C LEU A 26 -24.78 6.22 -14.90
N VAL A 27 -24.13 5.29 -15.58
CA VAL A 27 -23.53 5.50 -16.89
C VAL A 27 -24.39 4.84 -17.96
N ALA A 28 -25.06 5.64 -18.76
CA ALA A 28 -25.76 5.16 -19.95
C ALA A 28 -24.88 5.37 -21.18
N TYR A 29 -24.54 4.29 -21.89
CA TYR A 29 -23.63 4.41 -23.04
C TYR A 29 -24.10 3.63 -24.26
N TYR A 30 -23.73 4.15 -25.42
CA TYR A 30 -23.78 3.47 -26.70
C TYR A 30 -22.39 3.41 -27.33
N SER A 31 -21.99 2.26 -27.84
CA SER A 31 -20.69 2.10 -28.51
C SER A 31 -20.83 1.36 -29.82
N PHE A 32 -20.32 1.95 -30.93
CA PHE A 32 -20.33 1.34 -32.24
C PHE A 32 -19.00 0.67 -32.60
N THR A 33 -17.89 1.37 -32.37
CA THR A 33 -16.52 0.91 -32.66
C THR A 33 -15.74 0.45 -31.42
N ASN A 34 -16.42 0.10 -30.37
CA ASN A 34 -15.88 -0.23 -29.04
C ASN A 34 -15.14 0.91 -28.30
N ASN A 35 -14.87 2.06 -28.92
CA ASN A 35 -14.15 3.15 -28.24
C ASN A 35 -14.87 3.63 -26.98
N VAL A 36 -16.19 3.88 -27.04
CA VAL A 36 -16.96 4.32 -25.87
C VAL A 36 -17.04 3.21 -24.81
N ARG A 37 -17.20 1.94 -25.21
CA ARG A 37 -17.17 0.80 -24.30
C ARG A 37 -15.83 0.74 -23.54
N THR A 38 -14.70 0.89 -24.23
CA THR A 38 -13.37 0.94 -23.59
C THR A 38 -13.27 2.08 -22.60
N ILE A 39 -13.76 3.28 -22.94
CA ILE A 39 -13.76 4.44 -22.05
C ILE A 39 -14.64 4.18 -20.81
N VAL A 40 -15.84 3.62 -20.98
CA VAL A 40 -16.77 3.35 -19.89
C VAL A 40 -16.27 2.24 -18.98
N ASN A 41 -15.67 1.18 -19.53
CA ASN A 41 -15.04 0.13 -18.74
C ASN A 41 -13.91 0.71 -17.87
N GLU A 42 -13.08 1.57 -18.42
CA GLU A 42 -12.02 2.24 -17.65
C GLU A 42 -12.60 3.20 -16.59
N LEU A 43 -13.67 3.92 -16.91
CA LEU A 43 -14.38 4.78 -15.93
C LEU A 43 -14.83 3.96 -14.71
N ALA A 44 -15.44 2.79 -14.95
CA ALA A 44 -15.94 1.91 -13.89
C ALA A 44 -14.84 1.38 -12.96
N THR A 45 -13.58 1.35 -13.41
CA THR A 45 -12.44 1.00 -12.55
C THR A 45 -11.96 2.17 -11.69
N GLN A 46 -12.32 3.41 -12.01
CA GLN A 46 -11.87 4.63 -11.31
C GLN A 46 -12.96 5.26 -10.45
N LYS A 47 -14.22 4.92 -10.68
CA LYS A 47 -15.38 5.42 -9.94
C LYS A 47 -16.43 4.31 -9.86
N GLU A 48 -17.06 4.16 -8.70
CA GLU A 48 -18.21 3.27 -8.56
C GLU A 48 -19.41 3.80 -9.34
N VAL A 49 -19.92 3.01 -10.28
CA VAL A 49 -21.01 3.37 -11.18
C VAL A 49 -21.84 2.15 -11.56
N ASP A 50 -23.14 2.36 -11.73
CA ASP A 50 -23.99 1.40 -12.44
C ASP A 50 -23.90 1.67 -13.95
N VAL A 51 -23.81 0.64 -14.77
CA VAL A 51 -23.59 0.79 -16.22
C VAL A 51 -24.72 0.17 -17.00
N VAL A 52 -25.25 0.91 -17.97
CA VAL A 52 -26.27 0.44 -18.90
C VAL A 52 -25.79 0.65 -20.34
N GLU A 53 -25.65 -0.44 -21.09
CA GLU A 53 -25.33 -0.41 -22.51
C GLU A 53 -26.60 -0.34 -23.36
N ILE A 54 -26.70 0.67 -24.22
CA ILE A 54 -27.77 0.81 -25.21
C ILE A 54 -27.44 -0.08 -26.40
N GLN A 55 -28.34 -0.97 -26.76
CA GLN A 55 -28.18 -1.89 -27.88
C GLN A 55 -29.30 -1.70 -28.88
N PRO A 56 -29.03 -1.75 -30.20
CA PRO A 56 -30.08 -1.81 -31.24
C PRO A 56 -31.00 -3.02 -31.04
N ALA A 57 -32.28 -2.89 -31.31
CA ALA A 57 -33.22 -3.99 -31.23
C ALA A 57 -32.90 -5.14 -32.21
N GLU A 58 -32.47 -4.77 -33.44
CA GLU A 58 -32.03 -5.71 -34.47
C GLU A 58 -30.58 -6.11 -34.26
N GLU A 59 -30.31 -7.40 -34.10
CA GLU A 59 -28.96 -7.92 -33.92
C GLU A 59 -28.16 -7.92 -35.23
N GLY A 60 -26.87 -7.60 -35.14
CA GLY A 60 -25.97 -7.59 -36.30
C GLY A 60 -26.13 -6.40 -37.22
N LEU A 61 -26.86 -5.37 -36.78
CA LEU A 61 -27.09 -4.16 -37.60
C LEU A 61 -25.79 -3.38 -37.83
N ASP A 62 -25.35 -3.29 -39.08
CA ASP A 62 -24.16 -2.52 -39.43
C ASP A 62 -24.52 -1.11 -39.91
N TYR A 63 -24.39 -0.14 -39.01
CA TYR A 63 -24.59 1.27 -39.34
C TYR A 63 -23.57 1.86 -40.34
N ALA A 64 -22.44 1.19 -40.54
CA ALA A 64 -21.38 1.58 -41.46
C ALA A 64 -21.61 1.01 -42.90
N ALA A 65 -22.53 0.06 -43.07
CA ALA A 65 -22.83 -0.53 -44.36
C ALA A 65 -23.19 0.53 -45.38
N ASN A 66 -22.83 0.28 -46.61
CA ASN A 66 -23.11 1.18 -47.77
C ASN A 66 -22.60 2.63 -47.49
N ASN A 67 -21.39 2.78 -47.03
CA ASN A 67 -20.80 4.08 -46.70
C ASN A 67 -21.64 4.90 -45.72
N TYR A 68 -22.04 4.26 -44.61
CA TYR A 68 -22.84 4.86 -43.53
C TYR A 68 -24.22 5.34 -43.92
N ALA A 69 -24.81 4.78 -45.00
CA ALA A 69 -26.11 5.22 -45.51
C ALA A 69 -27.23 5.13 -44.49
N LEU A 70 -27.28 4.01 -43.70
CA LEU A 70 -28.28 3.81 -42.65
C LEU A 70 -28.15 4.85 -41.55
N GLY A 71 -26.93 5.04 -41.00
CA GLY A 71 -26.68 6.04 -39.93
C GLY A 71 -27.06 7.45 -40.41
N THR A 72 -26.76 7.81 -41.64
CA THR A 72 -27.14 9.08 -42.23
C THR A 72 -28.67 9.22 -42.34
N GLN A 73 -29.36 8.17 -42.80
CA GLN A 73 -30.83 8.15 -42.91
C GLN A 73 -31.50 8.36 -41.54
N LEU A 74 -31.05 7.65 -40.51
CA LEU A 74 -31.61 7.75 -39.17
C LEU A 74 -31.45 9.16 -38.57
N LEU A 75 -30.25 9.73 -38.68
CA LEU A 75 -30.04 11.10 -38.19
C LEU A 75 -30.85 12.13 -38.96
N ASN A 76 -31.02 11.96 -40.26
CA ASN A 76 -31.88 12.86 -41.03
C ASN A 76 -33.36 12.72 -40.65
N ALA A 77 -33.85 11.49 -40.37
CA ALA A 77 -35.20 11.27 -39.88
C ALA A 77 -35.43 12.00 -38.53
N ILE A 78 -34.54 11.80 -37.55
CA ILE A 78 -34.61 12.47 -36.26
C ILE A 78 -34.56 14.00 -36.43
N LYS A 79 -33.68 14.51 -37.26
CA LYS A 79 -33.55 15.94 -37.52
C LYS A 79 -34.82 16.54 -38.16
N THR A 80 -35.47 15.78 -39.01
CA THR A 80 -36.68 16.24 -39.74
C THR A 80 -37.90 16.24 -38.84
N ALA A 81 -38.06 15.22 -38.00
CA ALA A 81 -39.20 15.08 -37.10
C ALA A 81 -38.73 14.69 -35.65
N PRO A 82 -38.08 15.61 -34.93
CA PRO A 82 -37.40 15.30 -33.66
C PRO A 82 -38.34 14.96 -32.50
N ASN A 83 -39.63 15.20 -32.64
CA ASN A 83 -40.67 14.90 -31.65
C ASN A 83 -41.52 13.67 -32.01
N ASP A 84 -41.25 13.05 -33.17
CA ASP A 84 -41.97 11.87 -33.64
C ASP A 84 -41.18 10.60 -33.27
N ALA A 85 -41.76 9.76 -32.44
CA ALA A 85 -41.17 8.49 -32.02
C ALA A 85 -40.74 7.59 -33.20
N ALA A 86 -41.48 7.65 -34.32
CA ALA A 86 -41.16 6.89 -35.54
C ALA A 86 -39.85 7.32 -36.21
N SER A 87 -39.30 8.49 -35.85
CA SER A 87 -38.02 8.98 -36.38
C SER A 87 -36.79 8.33 -35.69
N TYR A 88 -36.99 7.66 -34.54
CA TYR A 88 -35.94 7.09 -33.74
C TYR A 88 -35.83 5.59 -34.01
N PRO A 89 -34.61 5.03 -34.19
CA PRO A 89 -34.44 3.59 -34.37
C PRO A 89 -34.86 2.83 -33.09
N GLU A 90 -35.38 1.63 -33.26
CA GLU A 90 -35.69 0.76 -32.13
C GLU A 90 -34.41 0.30 -31.41
N ILE A 91 -34.46 0.27 -30.07
CA ILE A 91 -33.42 -0.25 -29.19
C ILE A 91 -33.98 -1.35 -28.33
N LYS A 92 -33.11 -2.24 -27.82
CA LYS A 92 -33.52 -3.22 -26.79
C LYS A 92 -34.07 -2.47 -25.58
N PRO A 93 -35.09 -2.96 -24.91
CA PRO A 93 -35.62 -2.32 -23.70
C PRO A 93 -34.53 -2.15 -22.64
N VAL A 94 -34.46 -0.94 -22.08
CA VAL A 94 -33.57 -0.62 -20.96
C VAL A 94 -34.42 -0.47 -19.72
N SER A 95 -34.13 -1.27 -18.70
CA SER A 95 -34.75 -1.19 -17.38
C SER A 95 -33.81 -0.50 -16.41
N ALA A 96 -34.04 0.77 -16.11
CA ALA A 96 -33.31 1.51 -15.10
C ALA A 96 -34.30 2.34 -14.25
N ASP A 97 -34.19 2.24 -12.95
CA ASP A 97 -34.92 3.12 -12.03
C ASP A 97 -34.11 4.39 -11.78
N PHE A 98 -34.37 5.43 -12.55
CA PHE A 98 -33.68 6.71 -12.48
C PHE A 98 -33.85 7.41 -11.13
N THR A 99 -34.83 7.03 -10.31
CA THR A 99 -35.04 7.65 -8.99
C THR A 99 -33.90 7.36 -8.01
N GLN A 100 -33.11 6.30 -8.25
CA GLN A 100 -32.00 5.88 -7.42
C GLN A 100 -30.70 6.68 -7.69
N TYR A 101 -30.64 7.48 -8.75
CA TYR A 101 -29.42 8.17 -9.18
C TYR A 101 -29.56 9.67 -9.04
N ASP A 102 -28.49 10.33 -8.58
CA ASP A 102 -28.36 11.78 -8.57
C ASP A 102 -27.55 12.29 -9.77
N ASP A 103 -26.59 11.47 -10.21
CA ASP A 103 -25.72 11.74 -11.35
C ASP A 103 -25.97 10.75 -12.49
N ILE A 104 -26.05 11.26 -13.71
CA ILE A 104 -26.15 10.46 -14.92
C ILE A 104 -25.04 10.87 -15.87
N ILE A 105 -24.21 9.92 -16.29
CA ILE A 105 -23.18 10.10 -17.31
C ILE A 105 -23.72 9.55 -18.63
N VAL A 106 -23.87 10.40 -19.62
CA VAL A 106 -24.24 10.04 -21.01
C VAL A 106 -22.95 9.89 -21.79
N ALA A 107 -22.61 8.65 -22.17
CA ALA A 107 -21.40 8.34 -22.94
C ALA A 107 -21.75 7.85 -24.34
N THR A 108 -21.31 8.57 -25.40
CA THR A 108 -21.78 8.34 -26.77
C THR A 108 -20.71 8.66 -27.80
N PRO A 109 -20.71 7.96 -28.96
CA PRO A 109 -19.96 8.43 -30.11
C PRO A 109 -20.68 9.58 -30.80
N LEU A 110 -19.90 10.38 -31.52
CA LEU A 110 -20.41 11.43 -32.38
C LEU A 110 -20.61 10.88 -33.83
N TRP A 111 -21.79 11.04 -34.36
CA TRP A 111 -22.12 10.78 -35.78
C TRP A 111 -22.52 12.06 -36.50
N TRP A 112 -21.78 12.46 -37.55
CA TRP A 112 -22.09 13.67 -38.36
C TRP A 112 -22.37 14.91 -37.51
N SER A 113 -21.51 15.18 -36.53
CA SER A 113 -21.63 16.29 -35.58
C SER A 113 -22.85 16.24 -34.65
N GLN A 114 -23.54 15.10 -34.57
CA GLN A 114 -24.70 14.86 -33.71
C GLN A 114 -24.47 13.63 -32.85
N MET A 115 -25.34 13.43 -31.86
CA MET A 115 -25.35 12.22 -31.04
C MET A 115 -25.75 11.00 -31.89
N ALA A 116 -25.14 9.85 -31.61
CA ALA A 116 -25.52 8.59 -32.28
C ALA A 116 -26.99 8.27 -32.10
N ALA A 117 -27.67 7.85 -33.21
CA ALA A 117 -29.11 7.67 -33.22
C ALA A 117 -29.64 6.71 -32.12
N PRO A 118 -29.01 5.55 -31.79
CA PRO A 118 -29.48 4.71 -30.68
C PRO A 118 -29.46 5.41 -29.34
N MET A 119 -28.43 6.23 -29.05
CA MET A 119 -28.38 7.02 -27.80
C MET A 119 -29.48 8.10 -27.82
N GLN A 120 -29.77 8.72 -28.96
CA GLN A 120 -30.89 9.68 -29.06
C GLN A 120 -32.24 8.98 -28.80
N THR A 121 -32.43 7.74 -29.25
CA THR A 121 -33.63 6.92 -28.90
C THR A 121 -33.73 6.68 -27.39
N PHE A 122 -32.64 6.29 -26.76
CA PHE A 122 -32.62 6.07 -25.31
C PHE A 122 -33.02 7.34 -24.56
N LEU A 123 -32.45 8.48 -24.93
CA LEU A 123 -32.76 9.76 -24.27
C LEU A 123 -34.17 10.24 -24.59
N PHE A 124 -34.67 10.02 -25.83
CA PHE A 124 -36.05 10.32 -26.17
C PHE A 124 -37.06 9.56 -25.32
N ASN A 125 -36.77 8.28 -25.03
CA ASN A 125 -37.66 7.42 -24.26
C ASN A 125 -37.56 7.71 -22.74
N ASN A 126 -36.38 8.11 -22.23
CA ASN A 126 -36.08 8.16 -20.78
C ASN A 126 -35.73 9.56 -20.27
N GLY A 127 -35.48 10.54 -21.14
CA GLY A 127 -34.94 11.85 -20.75
C GLY A 127 -35.83 12.61 -19.78
N ALA A 128 -37.17 12.45 -19.84
CA ALA A 128 -38.10 13.04 -18.88
C ALA A 128 -37.89 12.51 -17.46
N ALA A 129 -37.48 11.25 -17.30
CA ALA A 129 -37.17 10.65 -15.99
C ALA A 129 -35.82 11.12 -15.42
N MET A 130 -35.01 11.83 -16.21
CA MET A 130 -33.73 12.42 -15.81
C MET A 130 -33.84 13.89 -15.41
N GLU A 131 -35.05 14.42 -15.30
CA GLU A 131 -35.31 15.81 -14.88
C GLU A 131 -34.71 16.07 -13.49
N GLY A 132 -34.00 17.21 -13.36
CA GLY A 132 -33.36 17.62 -12.12
C GLY A 132 -32.09 16.85 -11.75
N LYS A 133 -31.71 15.80 -12.51
CA LYS A 133 -30.45 15.06 -12.28
C LYS A 133 -29.25 15.81 -12.84
N ASN A 134 -28.08 15.62 -12.24
CA ASN A 134 -26.82 16.10 -12.81
C ASN A 134 -26.47 15.29 -14.05
N ILE A 135 -26.32 15.95 -15.19
CA ILE A 135 -26.01 15.32 -16.45
C ILE A 135 -24.56 15.59 -16.83
N TRP A 136 -23.76 14.54 -16.82
CA TRP A 136 -22.38 14.55 -17.24
C TRP A 136 -22.29 13.96 -18.65
N MET A 137 -21.32 14.40 -19.43
CA MET A 137 -21.16 13.90 -20.80
C MET A 137 -19.75 13.45 -21.11
N ILE A 138 -19.65 12.28 -21.71
CA ILE A 138 -18.44 11.73 -22.30
C ILE A 138 -18.72 11.48 -23.79
N VAL A 139 -17.95 12.11 -24.66
CA VAL A 139 -18.14 11.98 -26.10
C VAL A 139 -16.86 11.50 -26.77
N SER A 140 -16.98 10.44 -27.59
CA SER A 140 -15.88 9.99 -28.42
C SER A 140 -16.13 10.35 -29.89
N SER A 141 -15.14 10.93 -30.54
CA SER A 141 -15.19 11.26 -31.97
C SER A 141 -13.81 11.20 -32.63
N ALA A 142 -13.73 11.21 -33.95
CA ALA A 142 -12.44 11.30 -34.66
C ALA A 142 -11.77 12.68 -34.43
N ASN A 143 -12.40 13.75 -34.93
CA ASN A 143 -11.86 15.12 -34.85
C ASN A 143 -12.92 16.21 -34.75
N SER A 144 -14.19 15.88 -34.87
CA SER A 144 -15.27 16.88 -34.86
C SER A 144 -15.58 17.31 -33.44
N GLY A 145 -15.80 18.60 -33.22
CA GLY A 145 -16.22 19.14 -31.93
C GLY A 145 -17.58 18.60 -31.49
N ILE A 146 -17.85 18.59 -30.18
CA ILE A 146 -18.95 17.86 -29.55
C ILE A 146 -20.23 18.71 -29.33
N SER A 147 -20.27 19.96 -29.79
CA SER A 147 -21.38 20.89 -29.52
C SER A 147 -22.76 20.38 -30.01
N GLY A 148 -22.81 19.70 -31.14
CA GLY A 148 -24.06 19.13 -31.64
C GLY A 148 -24.54 17.94 -30.80
N VAL A 149 -23.61 17.11 -30.25
CA VAL A 149 -23.97 16.03 -29.31
C VAL A 149 -24.55 16.58 -28.03
N VAL A 150 -23.95 17.67 -27.51
CA VAL A 150 -24.45 18.37 -26.31
C VAL A 150 -25.85 18.94 -26.57
N ALA A 151 -26.05 19.61 -27.71
CA ALA A 151 -27.35 20.18 -28.07
C ALA A 151 -28.45 19.09 -28.23
N ASP A 152 -28.11 17.91 -28.76
CA ASP A 152 -29.03 16.77 -28.81
C ASP A 152 -29.40 16.27 -27.41
N ALA A 153 -28.42 16.16 -26.48
CA ALA A 153 -28.69 15.78 -25.10
C ALA A 153 -29.59 16.80 -24.39
N GLU A 154 -29.27 18.09 -24.49
CA GLU A 154 -30.06 19.18 -23.87
C GLU A 154 -31.51 19.22 -24.44
N ARG A 155 -31.71 18.92 -25.70
CA ARG A 155 -33.04 18.79 -26.32
C ARG A 155 -33.81 17.58 -25.75
N LEU A 156 -33.14 16.47 -25.53
CA LEU A 156 -33.76 15.17 -25.18
C LEU A 156 -33.92 14.96 -23.68
N ILE A 157 -33.20 15.71 -22.85
CA ILE A 157 -33.31 15.66 -21.39
C ILE A 157 -33.80 17.02 -20.90
N PRO A 158 -35.13 17.28 -20.98
CA PRO A 158 -35.68 18.55 -20.54
C PRO A 158 -35.45 18.74 -19.03
N ASN A 159 -35.00 19.96 -18.64
CA ASN A 159 -34.71 20.30 -17.26
C ASN A 159 -33.62 19.48 -16.55
N GLY A 160 -32.79 18.75 -17.27
CA GLY A 160 -31.57 18.15 -16.73
C GLY A 160 -30.54 19.23 -16.36
N VAL A 161 -29.79 18.99 -15.28
CA VAL A 161 -28.75 19.92 -14.82
C VAL A 161 -27.41 19.56 -15.50
N PHE A 162 -27.21 20.10 -16.69
CA PHE A 162 -26.01 19.82 -17.48
C PHE A 162 -24.77 20.44 -16.88
N GLN A 163 -23.79 19.59 -16.56
CA GLN A 163 -22.51 20.00 -16.00
C GLN A 163 -21.62 20.64 -17.09
N SER A 164 -20.87 21.67 -16.71
CA SER A 164 -20.09 22.48 -17.65
C SER A 164 -18.90 21.73 -18.25
N ASN A 165 -18.20 20.91 -17.43
CA ASN A 165 -17.01 20.16 -17.82
C ASN A 165 -17.42 18.84 -18.49
N LYS A 166 -17.42 18.82 -19.81
CA LYS A 166 -17.73 17.66 -20.64
C LYS A 166 -16.43 17.01 -21.11
N LEU A 167 -16.32 15.69 -21.03
CA LEU A 167 -15.12 14.97 -21.46
C LEU A 167 -15.22 14.61 -22.95
N TRP A 168 -14.28 15.09 -23.74
CA TRP A 168 -14.14 14.73 -25.14
C TRP A 168 -12.85 13.94 -25.36
N ILE A 169 -12.99 12.66 -25.75
CA ILE A 169 -11.88 11.75 -26.05
C ILE A 169 -11.90 11.44 -27.53
N LYS A 170 -10.87 11.86 -28.26
CA LYS A 170 -10.73 11.50 -29.69
C LYS A 170 -10.43 10.01 -29.82
N SER A 171 -10.85 9.40 -30.95
CA SER A 171 -10.55 7.97 -31.19
C SER A 171 -9.06 7.62 -31.08
N SER A 172 -8.17 8.54 -31.50
CA SER A 172 -6.71 8.39 -31.33
C SER A 172 -6.21 8.52 -29.88
N GLN A 173 -7.03 9.04 -28.97
CA GLN A 173 -6.71 9.26 -27.55
C GLN A 173 -7.29 8.17 -26.65
N VAL A 174 -8.05 7.20 -27.18
CA VAL A 174 -8.61 6.10 -26.39
C VAL A 174 -7.53 5.33 -25.60
N PRO A 175 -6.30 5.11 -26.13
CA PRO A 175 -5.21 4.55 -25.31
C PRO A 175 -4.79 5.39 -24.10
N GLN A 176 -5.13 6.68 -24.06
CA GLN A 176 -4.88 7.58 -22.92
C GLN A 176 -6.15 7.82 -22.08
N ALA A 177 -7.22 7.06 -22.30
CA ALA A 177 -8.50 7.25 -21.61
C ALA A 177 -8.35 7.22 -20.09
N ALA A 178 -7.51 6.35 -19.55
CA ALA A 178 -7.27 6.24 -18.11
C ALA A 178 -6.83 7.58 -17.48
N SER A 179 -5.80 8.22 -18.02
CA SER A 179 -5.31 9.49 -17.50
C SER A 179 -6.28 10.65 -17.74
N MET A 180 -6.96 10.66 -18.89
CA MET A 180 -7.94 11.70 -19.23
C MET A 180 -9.17 11.62 -18.31
N LEU A 181 -9.67 10.41 -18.05
CA LEU A 181 -10.75 10.14 -17.10
C LEU A 181 -10.34 10.53 -15.67
N ASN A 182 -9.17 10.10 -15.21
CA ASN A 182 -8.68 10.47 -13.88
C ASN A 182 -8.64 12.00 -13.71
N THR A 183 -8.09 12.72 -14.68
CA THR A 183 -8.03 14.19 -14.64
C THR A 183 -9.43 14.78 -14.56
N TRP A 184 -10.33 14.35 -15.45
CA TRP A 184 -11.70 14.84 -15.48
C TRP A 184 -12.49 14.54 -14.21
N LEU A 185 -12.37 13.32 -13.66
CA LEU A 185 -13.03 12.92 -12.43
C LEU A 185 -12.55 13.74 -11.23
N VAL A 186 -11.24 14.01 -11.14
CA VAL A 186 -10.66 14.85 -10.08
C VAL A 186 -11.09 16.32 -10.24
N GLU A 187 -10.97 16.89 -11.44
CA GLU A 187 -11.36 18.28 -11.71
C GLU A 187 -12.85 18.54 -11.47
N THR A 188 -13.68 17.53 -11.67
CA THR A 188 -15.14 17.63 -11.43
C THR A 188 -15.54 17.25 -10.01
N GLY A 189 -14.59 16.90 -9.15
CA GLY A 189 -14.85 16.52 -7.75
C GLY A 189 -15.56 15.18 -7.58
N GLN A 190 -15.62 14.36 -8.63
CA GLN A 190 -16.29 13.05 -8.58
C GLN A 190 -15.44 11.99 -7.88
N VAL A 191 -14.12 12.16 -7.85
CA VAL A 191 -13.17 11.35 -7.08
C VAL A 191 -12.12 12.27 -6.43
N SER A 192 -11.49 11.82 -5.35
CA SER A 192 -10.39 12.54 -4.71
C SER A 192 -9.13 12.51 -5.58
N ALA A 193 -8.25 13.49 -5.42
CA ALA A 193 -6.92 13.44 -6.02
C ALA A 193 -6.07 12.33 -5.39
N ILE A 194 -5.05 11.87 -6.13
CA ILE A 194 -4.04 10.96 -5.60
C ILE A 194 -3.33 11.65 -4.43
N ASN A 195 -3.18 10.93 -3.31
CA ASN A 195 -2.63 11.46 -2.07
C ASN A 195 -1.21 10.93 -1.82
N ASN A 196 -0.21 11.81 -1.96
CA ASN A 196 1.20 11.48 -1.73
C ASN A 196 1.53 11.17 -0.26
N GLN A 197 0.63 11.42 0.67
CA GLN A 197 0.77 11.04 2.07
C GLN A 197 0.18 9.66 2.36
N LYS A 198 -0.39 8.99 1.36
CA LYS A 198 -0.89 7.62 1.46
C LYS A 198 0.00 6.66 0.67
N MET A 199 0.23 5.51 1.26
CA MET A 199 0.92 4.39 0.63
C MET A 199 0.11 3.11 0.88
N VAL A 200 0.10 2.21 -0.10
CA VAL A 200 -0.44 0.86 0.03
C VAL A 200 0.71 -0.12 -0.10
N VAL A 201 0.75 -1.13 0.78
CA VAL A 201 1.74 -2.20 0.69
C VAL A 201 1.03 -3.52 0.47
N LEU A 202 1.43 -4.20 -0.57
CA LEU A 202 1.00 -5.55 -0.93
C LEU A 202 2.17 -6.50 -0.78
N SER A 203 1.89 -7.77 -0.57
CA SER A 203 2.88 -8.82 -0.63
C SER A 203 2.27 -10.11 -1.16
N ASP A 204 3.12 -10.95 -1.71
CA ASP A 204 2.80 -12.35 -2.06
C ASP A 204 1.47 -12.49 -2.85
N PRO A 205 1.24 -11.71 -3.92
CA PRO A 205 0.04 -11.86 -4.75
C PRO A 205 0.07 -13.15 -5.58
N HIS A 206 1.23 -13.77 -5.79
CA HIS A 206 1.41 -15.05 -6.49
C HIS A 206 0.49 -15.19 -7.71
N VAL A 207 0.46 -14.17 -8.55
CA VAL A 207 -0.44 -14.11 -9.70
C VAL A 207 -0.11 -15.23 -10.69
N MET A 208 -1.11 -16.01 -11.03
CA MET A 208 -1.07 -17.00 -12.09
C MET A 208 -1.75 -16.44 -13.34
N ALA A 209 -1.01 -16.30 -14.44
CA ALA A 209 -1.60 -15.84 -15.70
C ALA A 209 -2.68 -16.81 -16.22
N PRO A 210 -3.77 -16.31 -16.84
CA PRO A 210 -4.88 -17.16 -17.30
C PRO A 210 -4.43 -18.29 -18.24
N GLY A 211 -3.45 -18.01 -19.11
CA GLY A 211 -2.96 -18.96 -20.08
C GLY A 211 -2.17 -20.15 -19.50
N LEU A 212 -1.80 -20.13 -18.21
CA LEU A 212 -1.11 -21.26 -17.57
C LEU A 212 -2.04 -22.43 -17.28
N LEU A 213 -3.35 -22.21 -17.15
CA LEU A 213 -4.36 -23.25 -17.09
C LEU A 213 -4.93 -23.47 -18.51
N VAL A 214 -4.32 -24.37 -19.26
CA VAL A 214 -4.74 -24.70 -20.64
C VAL A 214 -6.04 -25.48 -20.62
N SER A 215 -6.11 -26.51 -19.75
CA SER A 215 -7.35 -27.24 -19.49
C SER A 215 -7.33 -27.81 -18.05
N GLU A 216 -8.51 -27.84 -17.45
CA GLU A 216 -8.67 -28.47 -16.13
C GLU A 216 -8.46 -29.99 -16.20
N GLY A 217 -7.95 -30.54 -15.08
CA GLY A 217 -7.72 -31.97 -14.96
C GLY A 217 -6.99 -32.35 -13.68
N THR A 218 -6.54 -33.59 -13.60
CA THR A 218 -5.92 -34.13 -12.37
C THR A 218 -4.63 -33.44 -12.00
N ALA A 219 -3.87 -32.92 -12.95
CA ALA A 219 -2.64 -32.17 -12.66
C ALA A 219 -2.95 -30.89 -11.87
N TRP A 220 -3.94 -30.13 -12.32
CA TRP A 220 -4.38 -28.92 -11.66
C TRP A 220 -5.04 -29.17 -10.30
N THR A 221 -5.99 -30.11 -10.23
CA THR A 221 -6.69 -30.41 -8.97
C THR A 221 -5.75 -30.99 -7.91
N THR A 222 -4.73 -31.78 -8.31
CA THR A 222 -3.69 -32.27 -7.41
C THR A 222 -2.84 -31.13 -6.85
N TYR A 223 -2.42 -30.21 -7.71
CA TYR A 223 -1.69 -29.02 -7.27
C TYR A 223 -2.52 -28.22 -6.26
N LEU A 224 -3.76 -27.89 -6.58
CA LEU A 224 -4.64 -27.10 -5.71
C LEU A 224 -4.90 -27.77 -4.36
N SER A 225 -5.04 -29.10 -4.33
CA SER A 225 -5.36 -29.83 -3.10
C SER A 225 -4.31 -29.68 -1.99
N GLY A 226 -3.08 -29.34 -2.36
CA GLY A 226 -1.98 -29.08 -1.42
C GLY A 226 -1.77 -27.61 -1.07
N GLN A 227 -2.49 -26.71 -1.77
CA GLN A 227 -2.25 -25.26 -1.62
C GLN A 227 -3.07 -24.64 -0.50
N ARG A 228 -2.40 -23.83 0.34
CA ARG A 228 -3.06 -22.92 1.26
C ARG A 228 -3.39 -21.58 0.57
N LYS A 229 -2.72 -21.28 -0.56
CA LYS A 229 -2.90 -20.11 -1.38
C LYS A 229 -4.12 -20.26 -2.30
N LEU A 230 -4.83 -19.19 -2.55
CA LEU A 230 -5.94 -19.09 -3.50
C LEU A 230 -5.43 -18.82 -4.92
N VAL A 231 -4.56 -19.69 -5.44
CA VAL A 231 -3.91 -19.51 -6.75
C VAL A 231 -4.95 -19.43 -7.88
N ASP A 232 -6.02 -20.19 -7.77
CA ASP A 232 -7.18 -20.20 -8.67
C ASP A 232 -8.00 -18.89 -8.66
N TYR A 233 -7.86 -18.07 -7.62
CA TYR A 233 -8.45 -16.74 -7.51
C TYR A 233 -7.41 -15.62 -7.60
N SER A 234 -6.12 -15.93 -7.82
CA SER A 234 -5.05 -14.94 -7.73
C SER A 234 -5.22 -13.75 -8.66
N GLN A 235 -5.68 -13.98 -9.88
CA GLN A 235 -5.99 -12.90 -10.83
C GLN A 235 -7.12 -12.02 -10.33
N ARG A 236 -8.23 -12.63 -9.92
CA ARG A 236 -9.40 -11.90 -9.44
C ARG A 236 -9.06 -11.03 -8.24
N LEU A 237 -8.38 -11.60 -7.23
CA LEU A 237 -7.94 -10.86 -6.04
C LEU A 237 -6.99 -9.71 -6.39
N PHE A 238 -6.06 -9.95 -7.31
CA PHE A 238 -5.14 -8.91 -7.75
C PHE A 238 -5.83 -7.82 -8.57
N ASP A 239 -6.71 -8.19 -9.51
CA ASP A 239 -7.48 -7.24 -10.32
C ASP A 239 -8.39 -6.36 -9.46
N ASP A 240 -9.12 -6.96 -8.52
CA ASP A 240 -9.99 -6.23 -7.60
C ASP A 240 -9.17 -5.30 -6.67
N MET A 241 -7.96 -5.74 -6.25
CA MET A 241 -7.05 -4.86 -5.51
C MET A 241 -6.57 -3.68 -6.35
N ILE A 242 -6.24 -3.87 -7.62
CA ILE A 242 -5.89 -2.78 -8.54
C ILE A 242 -7.05 -1.80 -8.71
N VAL A 243 -8.27 -2.30 -8.87
CA VAL A 243 -9.48 -1.46 -8.93
C VAL A 243 -9.66 -0.69 -7.63
N ARG A 244 -9.54 -1.34 -6.48
CA ARG A 244 -9.64 -0.69 -5.15
C ARG A 244 -8.60 0.42 -4.97
N ILE A 245 -7.35 0.17 -5.39
CA ILE A 245 -6.29 1.19 -5.37
C ILE A 245 -6.66 2.39 -6.25
N LYS A 246 -7.15 2.15 -7.46
CA LYS A 246 -7.51 3.20 -8.43
C LYS A 246 -8.72 4.01 -7.97
N ARG A 247 -9.72 3.36 -7.40
CA ARG A 247 -11.04 3.91 -7.09
C ARG A 247 -11.13 4.50 -5.69
N ASP A 248 -10.75 3.70 -4.68
CA ASP A 248 -11.08 3.97 -3.29
C ASP A 248 -9.88 4.52 -2.48
N LEU A 249 -8.72 3.87 -2.60
CA LEU A 249 -7.55 4.20 -1.77
C LEU A 249 -6.75 5.38 -2.29
N ARG A 250 -6.54 5.45 -3.60
CA ARG A 250 -5.86 6.54 -4.33
C ARG A 250 -4.55 7.00 -3.69
N PRO A 251 -3.62 6.08 -3.37
CA PRO A 251 -2.34 6.41 -2.75
C PRO A 251 -1.38 7.06 -3.76
N GLY A 252 -0.41 7.81 -3.26
CA GLY A 252 0.72 8.30 -4.07
C GLY A 252 1.75 7.22 -4.40
N LEU A 253 1.82 6.17 -3.56
CA LEU A 253 2.79 5.09 -3.67
C LEU A 253 2.17 3.73 -3.36
N VAL A 254 2.51 2.73 -4.16
CA VAL A 254 2.25 1.32 -3.88
C VAL A 254 3.59 0.59 -3.77
N LEU A 255 3.80 -0.20 -2.74
CA LEU A 255 4.92 -1.12 -2.58
C LEU A 255 4.42 -2.56 -2.72
N ILE A 256 5.19 -3.42 -3.41
CA ILE A 256 4.90 -4.85 -3.46
C ILE A 256 6.18 -5.59 -3.05
N SER A 257 6.14 -6.22 -1.87
CA SER A 257 7.30 -6.80 -1.22
C SER A 257 7.62 -8.25 -1.64
N GLY A 258 7.43 -8.55 -2.92
CA GLY A 258 7.88 -9.82 -3.53
C GLY A 258 6.78 -10.85 -3.73
N ASP A 259 7.19 -11.99 -4.31
CA ASP A 259 6.35 -13.10 -4.74
C ASP A 259 5.16 -12.63 -5.60
N LEU A 260 5.50 -11.83 -6.62
CA LEU A 260 4.55 -11.21 -7.55
C LEU A 260 3.77 -12.26 -8.34
N THR A 261 4.44 -13.37 -8.66
CA THR A 261 3.97 -14.42 -9.55
C THR A 261 3.90 -15.77 -8.84
N LYS A 262 3.12 -16.69 -9.40
CA LYS A 262 2.96 -18.03 -8.83
C LYS A 262 4.31 -18.73 -8.64
N ASP A 263 5.14 -18.79 -9.69
CA ASP A 263 6.44 -19.44 -9.67
C ASP A 263 7.44 -18.86 -10.67
N GLY A 264 7.37 -17.57 -10.98
CA GLY A 264 8.33 -16.84 -11.81
C GLY A 264 8.08 -16.93 -13.31
N GLU A 265 6.90 -17.40 -13.73
CA GLU A 265 6.59 -17.50 -15.16
C GLU A 265 6.54 -16.09 -15.79
N GLN A 266 7.24 -15.94 -16.92
CA GLN A 266 7.29 -14.65 -17.63
C GLN A 266 5.88 -14.16 -18.00
N VAL A 267 4.98 -15.03 -18.39
CA VAL A 267 3.59 -14.67 -18.71
C VAL A 267 2.81 -14.17 -17.50
N SER A 268 3.10 -14.68 -16.30
CA SER A 268 2.52 -14.18 -15.05
C SER A 268 3.07 -12.79 -14.71
N HIS A 269 4.36 -12.57 -14.91
CA HIS A 269 4.98 -11.24 -14.76
C HIS A 269 4.41 -10.23 -15.76
N GLU A 270 4.23 -10.61 -17.02
CA GLU A 270 3.62 -9.76 -18.05
C GLU A 270 2.19 -9.34 -17.65
N TYR A 271 1.42 -10.28 -17.08
CA TYR A 271 0.09 -9.96 -16.54
C TYR A 271 0.17 -8.94 -15.41
N VAL A 272 1.04 -9.16 -14.43
CA VAL A 272 1.25 -8.21 -13.31
C VAL A 272 1.65 -6.83 -13.84
N ILE A 273 2.62 -6.75 -14.74
CA ILE A 273 3.10 -5.49 -15.32
C ILE A 273 1.97 -4.73 -16.00
N ASN A 274 1.13 -5.41 -16.78
CA ASN A 274 -0.03 -4.79 -17.43
C ASN A 274 -0.98 -4.15 -16.40
N LYS A 275 -1.17 -4.79 -15.26
CA LYS A 275 -2.00 -4.24 -14.18
C LYS A 275 -1.34 -3.06 -13.45
N LEU A 276 -0.04 -3.12 -13.25
CA LEU A 276 0.72 -1.98 -12.68
C LEU A 276 0.75 -0.79 -13.65
N ASP A 277 0.74 -1.03 -14.96
CA ASP A 277 0.63 0.02 -15.97
C ASP A 277 -0.70 0.77 -15.89
N GLU A 278 -1.79 0.12 -15.44
CA GLU A 278 -3.06 0.79 -15.15
C GLU A 278 -2.91 1.82 -14.02
N LEU A 279 -2.18 1.49 -12.93
CA LEU A 279 -1.89 2.43 -11.84
C LEU A 279 -1.01 3.59 -12.32
N ARG A 280 0.03 3.26 -13.07
CA ARG A 280 0.94 4.25 -13.66
C ARG A 280 0.22 5.21 -14.60
N ALA A 281 -0.75 4.74 -15.37
CA ALA A 281 -1.52 5.54 -16.31
C ALA A 281 -2.31 6.67 -15.64
N ILE A 282 -2.71 6.51 -14.37
CA ILE A 282 -3.39 7.53 -13.59
C ILE A 282 -2.46 8.30 -12.62
N GLY A 283 -1.15 8.00 -12.66
CA GLY A 283 -0.13 8.72 -11.89
C GLY A 283 0.23 8.13 -10.52
N ILE A 284 -0.28 6.95 -10.17
CA ILE A 284 0.12 6.23 -8.95
C ILE A 284 1.50 5.60 -9.17
N LYS A 285 2.44 5.88 -8.27
CA LYS A 285 3.77 5.27 -8.29
C LYS A 285 3.70 3.86 -7.72
N THR A 286 4.37 2.92 -8.35
CA THR A 286 4.49 1.55 -7.83
C THR A 286 5.95 1.12 -7.82
N LEU A 287 6.39 0.50 -6.75
CA LEU A 287 7.71 -0.08 -6.60
C LEU A 287 7.57 -1.56 -6.22
N VAL A 288 8.39 -2.40 -6.81
CA VAL A 288 8.38 -3.84 -6.57
C VAL A 288 9.78 -4.35 -6.23
N ILE A 289 9.84 -5.44 -5.50
CA ILE A 289 11.05 -6.25 -5.32
C ILE A 289 10.68 -7.71 -5.63
N PRO A 290 11.58 -8.53 -6.18
CA PRO A 290 11.26 -9.94 -6.36
C PRO A 290 11.32 -10.70 -5.03
N GLY A 291 10.46 -11.71 -4.91
CA GLY A 291 10.54 -12.73 -3.89
C GLY A 291 11.25 -13.99 -4.38
N ASN A 292 11.15 -15.06 -3.59
CA ASN A 292 11.79 -16.34 -3.92
C ASN A 292 11.06 -17.10 -5.03
N HIS A 293 9.76 -16.84 -5.25
CA HIS A 293 9.01 -17.44 -6.36
C HIS A 293 9.20 -16.72 -7.70
N ASP A 294 9.73 -15.49 -7.73
CA ASP A 294 9.66 -14.62 -8.94
C ASP A 294 10.71 -14.90 -10.01
N ARG A 295 11.69 -15.75 -9.74
CA ARG A 295 12.84 -15.94 -10.64
C ARG A 295 13.64 -17.21 -10.34
N GLY A 296 14.53 -17.56 -11.26
CA GLY A 296 15.44 -18.71 -11.11
C GLY A 296 14.84 -19.99 -11.66
N SER A 297 15.36 -21.12 -11.27
CA SER A 297 14.82 -22.43 -11.65
C SER A 297 13.74 -22.84 -10.65
N ASN A 298 12.48 -22.76 -11.07
CA ASN A 298 11.35 -23.24 -10.29
C ASN A 298 10.64 -24.37 -11.04
N SER A 299 10.63 -25.58 -10.45
CA SER A 299 10.01 -26.75 -11.05
C SER A 299 8.49 -26.66 -11.14
N ASP A 300 7.87 -25.75 -10.36
CA ASP A 300 6.42 -25.57 -10.32
C ASP A 300 5.95 -24.51 -11.32
N ALA A 301 6.88 -23.88 -12.04
CA ALA A 301 6.57 -22.98 -13.14
C ALA A 301 6.14 -23.77 -14.38
N VAL A 302 4.86 -24.09 -14.47
CA VAL A 302 4.30 -24.99 -15.49
C VAL A 302 2.96 -24.51 -16.04
N TYR A 303 2.69 -24.95 -17.27
CA TYR A 303 1.35 -24.98 -17.84
C TYR A 303 0.63 -26.24 -17.39
N TYR A 304 -0.65 -26.15 -17.02
CA TYR A 304 -1.51 -27.27 -16.67
C TYR A 304 -2.40 -27.63 -17.86
N ASP A 305 -2.33 -28.87 -18.33
CA ASP A 305 -3.13 -29.39 -19.45
C ASP A 305 -3.66 -30.79 -19.13
N GLY A 306 -4.87 -30.85 -18.60
CA GLY A 306 -5.53 -32.08 -18.21
C GLY A 306 -4.77 -32.84 -17.13
N GLU A 307 -4.17 -33.99 -17.52
CA GLU A 307 -3.38 -34.84 -16.62
C GLU A 307 -1.88 -34.51 -16.60
N SER A 308 -1.45 -33.57 -17.46
CA SER A 308 -0.03 -33.28 -17.69
C SER A 308 0.34 -31.83 -17.35
N THR A 309 1.64 -31.62 -17.18
CA THR A 309 2.23 -30.29 -17.05
C THR A 309 3.37 -30.12 -18.05
N THR A 310 3.57 -28.91 -18.54
CA THR A 310 4.74 -28.54 -19.35
C THR A 310 5.41 -27.32 -18.76
N ALA A 311 6.74 -27.26 -18.76
CA ALA A 311 7.51 -26.19 -18.15
C ALA A 311 7.22 -24.84 -18.82
N ALA A 312 7.01 -23.81 -18.01
CA ALA A 312 6.91 -22.42 -18.45
C ALA A 312 8.29 -21.75 -18.46
N THR A 313 8.44 -20.69 -19.24
CA THR A 313 9.66 -19.87 -19.21
C THR A 313 9.68 -19.02 -17.95
N VAL A 314 10.75 -19.15 -17.16
CA VAL A 314 10.95 -18.43 -15.91
C VAL A 314 11.78 -17.17 -16.12
N ALA A 315 11.49 -16.13 -15.35
CA ALA A 315 12.22 -14.87 -15.37
C ALA A 315 13.64 -15.03 -14.82
N THR A 316 14.59 -14.35 -15.45
CA THR A 316 15.96 -14.15 -14.92
C THR A 316 16.09 -12.76 -14.30
N ASN A 317 17.14 -12.51 -13.49
CA ASN A 317 17.39 -11.19 -12.91
C ASN A 317 17.45 -10.09 -13.98
N GLY A 318 18.11 -10.35 -15.10
CA GLY A 318 18.23 -9.38 -16.20
C GLY A 318 16.90 -9.12 -16.90
N TRP A 319 16.11 -10.16 -17.12
CA TRP A 319 14.77 -10.03 -17.67
C TRP A 319 13.87 -9.24 -16.72
N PHE A 320 13.84 -9.61 -15.43
CA PHE A 320 13.05 -8.93 -14.39
C PHE A 320 13.37 -7.44 -14.33
N ALA A 321 14.63 -7.06 -14.19
CA ALA A 321 15.04 -5.66 -14.14
C ALA A 321 14.67 -4.86 -15.40
N THR A 322 14.64 -5.51 -16.57
CA THR A 322 14.25 -4.87 -17.82
C THR A 322 12.76 -4.63 -17.89
N GLN A 323 11.95 -5.62 -17.54
CA GLN A 323 10.49 -5.53 -17.61
C GLN A 323 9.93 -4.59 -16.54
N TYR A 324 10.48 -4.63 -15.34
CA TYR A 324 10.07 -3.76 -14.23
C TYR A 324 10.80 -2.40 -14.19
N ALA A 325 11.34 -1.92 -15.32
CA ALA A 325 12.04 -0.65 -15.40
C ALA A 325 11.23 0.53 -14.84
N ASN A 326 9.90 0.55 -15.03
CA ASN A 326 9.02 1.60 -14.52
C ASN A 326 8.68 1.44 -13.02
N TYR A 327 9.12 0.36 -12.38
CA TYR A 327 8.68 -0.08 -11.06
C TYR A 327 9.84 -0.28 -10.06
N GLY A 328 10.89 0.52 -10.19
CA GLY A 328 12.06 0.54 -9.31
C GLY A 328 13.40 0.31 -10.03
N TYR A 329 13.41 -0.14 -11.29
CA TYR A 329 14.65 -0.58 -11.95
C TYR A 329 15.14 0.31 -13.09
N GLY A 330 14.47 1.42 -13.41
CA GLY A 330 14.77 2.29 -14.55
C GLY A 330 15.24 3.69 -14.17
N VAL A 331 14.87 4.65 -15.00
CA VAL A 331 15.28 6.05 -14.83
C VAL A 331 14.82 6.61 -13.50
N GLY A 332 15.73 7.25 -12.75
CA GLY A 332 15.46 7.82 -11.43
C GLY A 332 15.74 6.86 -10.26
N SER A 333 16.19 5.63 -10.56
CA SER A 333 16.63 4.67 -9.56
C SER A 333 18.14 4.42 -9.69
N GLU A 334 18.81 4.25 -8.55
CA GLU A 334 20.17 3.74 -8.49
C GLU A 334 20.12 2.25 -8.16
N ARG A 335 20.94 1.44 -8.79
CA ARG A 335 20.99 -0.01 -8.60
C ARG A 335 22.33 -0.44 -8.03
N GLU A 336 22.32 -1.43 -7.17
CA GLU A 336 23.53 -2.01 -6.57
C GLU A 336 24.41 -2.69 -7.63
N GLY A 337 23.83 -3.29 -8.64
CA GLY A 337 24.54 -3.80 -9.85
C GLY A 337 24.78 -5.29 -9.88
N THR A 338 24.90 -5.98 -8.74
CA THR A 338 25.07 -7.44 -8.66
C THR A 338 23.79 -8.17 -8.33
N THR A 339 22.89 -7.50 -7.60
CA THR A 339 21.57 -8.01 -7.21
C THR A 339 20.46 -7.17 -7.85
N LEU A 340 19.22 -7.43 -7.47
CA LEU A 340 18.07 -6.60 -7.82
C LEU A 340 17.77 -5.51 -6.76
N THR A 341 18.75 -5.19 -5.92
CA THR A 341 18.68 -4.09 -4.94
C THR A 341 18.74 -2.74 -5.64
N TYR A 342 17.89 -1.82 -5.21
CA TYR A 342 17.85 -0.46 -5.75
C TYR A 342 17.42 0.57 -4.70
N ALA A 343 17.68 1.84 -4.98
CA ALA A 343 17.20 3.00 -4.22
C ALA A 343 16.60 4.03 -5.17
N CYS A 344 15.47 4.60 -4.80
CA CYS A 344 14.85 5.70 -5.56
C CYS A 344 14.05 6.62 -4.64
N GLU A 345 13.67 7.78 -5.16
CA GLU A 345 12.84 8.78 -4.48
C GLU A 345 11.49 8.90 -5.22
N PRO A 346 10.51 8.02 -4.93
CA PRO A 346 9.23 8.04 -5.62
C PRO A 346 8.39 9.28 -5.28
N ILE A 347 8.53 9.79 -4.08
CA ILE A 347 7.89 11.02 -3.59
C ILE A 347 9.00 11.91 -3.04
N THR A 348 8.98 13.18 -3.38
CA THR A 348 10.00 14.14 -2.93
C THR A 348 10.14 14.13 -1.39
N GLY A 349 11.35 13.91 -0.90
CA GLY A 349 11.64 13.79 0.52
C GLY A 349 11.57 12.38 1.11
N LEU A 350 11.04 11.39 0.37
CA LEU A 350 10.98 10.00 0.81
C LEU A 350 11.79 9.09 -0.14
N VAL A 351 12.83 8.49 0.38
CA VAL A 351 13.64 7.48 -0.33
C VAL A 351 13.18 6.08 0.07
N VAL A 352 12.97 5.23 -0.93
CA VAL A 352 12.67 3.81 -0.76
C VAL A 352 13.86 3.00 -1.24
N ILE A 353 14.34 2.09 -0.39
CA ILE A 353 15.37 1.11 -0.74
C ILE A 353 14.72 -0.26 -0.86
N GLY A 354 14.69 -0.81 -2.06
CA GLY A 354 14.30 -2.20 -2.31
C GLY A 354 15.51 -3.11 -2.15
N ILE A 355 15.50 -3.98 -1.15
CA ILE A 355 16.61 -4.90 -0.84
C ILE A 355 16.27 -6.28 -1.38
N ASP A 356 17.05 -6.76 -2.32
CA ASP A 356 16.95 -8.11 -2.85
C ASP A 356 17.55 -9.10 -1.86
N SER A 357 16.71 -9.90 -1.23
CA SER A 357 17.11 -10.94 -0.29
C SER A 357 17.41 -12.31 -0.95
N GLY A 358 17.56 -12.33 -2.28
CA GLY A 358 17.81 -13.59 -3.00
C GLY A 358 16.60 -14.52 -3.03
N THR A 359 16.77 -15.68 -3.61
CA THR A 359 15.78 -16.77 -3.56
C THR A 359 15.93 -17.64 -2.31
N ASP A 360 17.00 -17.44 -1.56
CA ASP A 360 17.41 -18.22 -0.39
C ASP A 360 17.42 -17.40 0.93
N GLY A 361 16.91 -16.20 0.88
CA GLY A 361 16.83 -15.33 2.05
C GLY A 361 18.16 -14.72 2.50
N ASN A 362 19.17 -14.60 1.62
CA ASN A 362 20.47 -14.06 1.99
C ASN A 362 20.72 -12.67 1.42
N VAL A 363 21.20 -11.75 2.27
CA VAL A 363 21.69 -10.43 1.86
C VAL A 363 23.21 -10.38 2.04
N SER A 364 23.94 -10.11 0.96
CA SER A 364 25.40 -10.07 1.00
C SER A 364 25.91 -8.82 1.74
N GLU A 365 27.11 -8.92 2.29
CA GLU A 365 27.79 -7.79 2.93
C GLU A 365 27.97 -6.61 1.94
N THR A 366 28.31 -6.91 0.68
CA THR A 366 28.42 -5.89 -0.38
C THR A 366 27.09 -5.15 -0.61
N THR A 367 25.98 -5.88 -0.60
CA THR A 367 24.65 -5.28 -0.72
C THR A 367 24.33 -4.40 0.49
N LEU A 368 24.64 -4.87 1.70
CA LEU A 368 24.45 -4.11 2.92
C LEU A 368 25.28 -2.81 2.93
N ASP A 369 26.55 -2.86 2.54
CA ASP A 369 27.43 -1.69 2.43
C ASP A 369 26.83 -0.66 1.47
N TRP A 370 26.33 -1.11 0.33
CA TRP A 370 25.66 -0.23 -0.63
C TRP A 370 24.38 0.39 -0.07
N VAL A 371 23.54 -0.40 0.64
CA VAL A 371 22.33 0.09 1.31
C VAL A 371 22.68 1.18 2.35
N VAL A 372 23.72 0.94 3.16
CA VAL A 372 24.24 1.92 4.14
C VAL A 372 24.68 3.21 3.46
N GLU A 373 25.40 3.12 2.33
CA GLU A 373 25.81 4.29 1.55
C GLU A 373 24.59 5.11 1.11
N LYS A 374 23.58 4.46 0.51
CA LYS A 374 22.38 5.16 0.01
C LYS A 374 21.52 5.74 1.12
N ALA A 375 21.30 4.99 2.20
CA ALA A 375 20.56 5.49 3.36
C ALA A 375 21.26 6.69 3.99
N THR A 376 22.58 6.61 4.15
CA THR A 376 23.41 7.71 4.68
C THR A 376 23.34 8.95 3.81
N ALA A 377 23.47 8.81 2.48
CA ALA A 377 23.40 9.93 1.54
C ALA A 377 22.00 10.59 1.54
N ALA A 378 20.93 9.80 1.57
CA ALA A 378 19.57 10.32 1.65
C ALA A 378 19.33 11.11 2.94
N ARG A 379 19.72 10.54 4.09
CA ARG A 379 19.59 11.21 5.40
C ARG A 379 20.44 12.49 5.48
N ALA A 380 21.65 12.47 4.92
CA ALA A 380 22.49 13.67 4.86
C ALA A 380 21.85 14.81 4.03
N SER A 381 20.93 14.47 3.13
CA SER A 381 20.14 15.42 2.34
C SER A 381 18.79 15.79 2.99
N GLY A 382 18.56 15.41 4.25
CA GLY A 382 17.33 15.67 4.99
C GLY A 382 16.14 14.80 4.59
N LYS A 383 16.34 13.75 3.76
CA LYS A 383 15.27 12.87 3.30
C LYS A 383 15.01 11.75 4.31
N LYS A 384 13.77 11.27 4.37
CA LYS A 384 13.41 10.07 5.12
C LYS A 384 13.68 8.83 4.28
N VAL A 385 14.03 7.73 4.95
CA VAL A 385 14.36 6.46 4.30
C VAL A 385 13.54 5.36 4.90
N ILE A 386 12.88 4.60 4.04
CA ILE A 386 12.24 3.32 4.36
C ILE A 386 12.81 2.24 3.45
N ALA A 387 12.66 0.98 3.85
CA ALA A 387 13.09 -0.14 3.01
C ALA A 387 11.94 -1.11 2.77
N MET A 388 12.07 -1.91 1.73
CA MET A 388 11.29 -3.13 1.54
C MET A 388 12.20 -4.29 1.15
N MET A 389 11.85 -5.48 1.61
CA MET A 389 12.56 -6.72 1.37
C MET A 389 11.55 -7.86 1.35
N HIS A 390 11.80 -8.96 0.63
CA HIS A 390 10.81 -10.03 0.61
C HIS A 390 10.82 -10.85 1.89
N HIS A 391 11.97 -11.43 2.26
CA HIS A 391 12.07 -12.20 3.50
C HIS A 391 11.99 -11.30 4.73
N PRO A 392 11.26 -11.69 5.78
CA PRO A 392 11.24 -10.96 7.06
C PRO A 392 12.62 -10.67 7.60
N LEU A 393 12.77 -9.46 8.15
CA LEU A 393 14.04 -8.99 8.72
C LEU A 393 14.40 -9.72 10.02
N MET A 394 13.40 -10.16 10.78
CA MET A 394 13.58 -10.78 12.08
C MET A 394 12.47 -11.81 12.36
N PRO A 395 12.67 -12.74 13.31
CA PRO A 395 11.59 -13.63 13.75
C PRO A 395 10.42 -12.84 14.34
N HIS A 396 9.21 -13.15 13.93
CA HIS A 396 7.98 -12.49 14.38
C HIS A 396 7.33 -13.16 15.61
N PHE A 397 7.72 -14.39 15.93
CA PHE A 397 7.28 -15.10 17.14
C PHE A 397 8.32 -16.11 17.59
N ALA A 398 8.28 -16.49 18.86
CA ALA A 398 9.20 -17.46 19.43
C ALA A 398 9.08 -18.81 18.74
N GLY A 399 10.22 -19.39 18.35
CA GLY A 399 10.26 -20.69 17.69
C GLY A 399 9.82 -20.70 16.25
N VAL A 400 9.81 -19.55 15.55
CA VAL A 400 9.47 -19.47 14.12
C VAL A 400 10.27 -20.48 13.28
N ASP A 401 11.54 -20.70 13.60
CA ASP A 401 12.43 -21.65 12.89
C ASP A 401 11.97 -23.11 13.03
N ASN A 402 11.16 -23.43 14.05
CA ASN A 402 10.57 -24.76 14.21
C ASN A 402 9.41 -24.98 13.25
N PHE A 403 8.80 -23.92 12.73
CA PHE A 403 7.63 -23.96 11.86
C PHE A 403 7.98 -23.73 10.40
N VAL A 404 8.88 -22.79 10.13
CA VAL A 404 9.25 -22.40 8.78
C VAL A 404 10.77 -22.30 8.69
N SER A 405 11.40 -23.25 8.03
CA SER A 405 12.82 -23.12 7.67
C SER A 405 12.97 -21.97 6.67
N THR A 406 13.97 -21.11 6.87
CA THR A 406 14.16 -19.89 6.04
C THR A 406 13.04 -18.85 6.19
N ALA A 407 12.32 -18.84 7.30
CA ALA A 407 11.24 -17.86 7.56
C ALA A 407 11.73 -16.43 7.60
N VAL A 408 12.96 -16.19 7.98
CA VAL A 408 13.60 -14.88 8.05
C VAL A 408 14.84 -14.81 7.19
N VAL A 409 15.31 -13.61 6.91
CA VAL A 409 16.59 -13.44 6.20
C VAL A 409 17.74 -14.10 6.99
N GLY A 410 18.61 -14.82 6.29
CA GLY A 410 19.81 -15.40 6.90
C GLY A 410 20.66 -14.30 7.56
N ASN A 411 21.38 -14.62 8.64
CA ASN A 411 22.16 -13.66 9.42
C ASN A 411 21.35 -12.40 9.82
N TYR A 412 20.06 -12.55 10.13
CA TYR A 412 19.12 -11.46 10.40
C TYR A 412 19.62 -10.44 11.44
N GLU A 413 20.34 -10.87 12.46
CA GLU A 413 20.91 -9.95 13.46
C GLU A 413 21.89 -8.97 12.84
N THR A 414 22.74 -9.42 11.93
CA THR A 414 23.68 -8.54 11.21
C THR A 414 22.91 -7.58 10.29
N VAL A 415 21.95 -8.09 9.50
CA VAL A 415 21.14 -7.28 8.60
C VAL A 415 20.35 -6.24 9.39
N ARG A 416 19.65 -6.64 10.45
CA ARG A 416 18.89 -5.76 11.34
C ARG A 416 19.76 -4.65 11.92
N ASN A 417 20.90 -5.01 12.53
CA ASN A 417 21.81 -4.03 13.15
C ASN A 417 22.32 -3.04 12.11
N THR A 418 22.77 -3.52 10.95
CA THR A 418 23.28 -2.69 9.86
C THR A 418 22.23 -1.70 9.36
N LEU A 419 21.00 -2.16 9.13
CA LEU A 419 19.90 -1.30 8.67
C LEU A 419 19.51 -0.26 9.73
N ALA A 420 19.40 -0.67 11.00
CA ALA A 420 19.09 0.23 12.09
C ALA A 420 20.20 1.28 12.29
N ASP A 421 21.47 0.89 12.22
CA ASP A 421 22.63 1.79 12.32
C ASP A 421 22.67 2.78 11.15
N ALA A 422 22.26 2.36 9.95
CA ALA A 422 22.08 3.24 8.80
C ALA A 422 20.89 4.20 8.96
N GLY A 423 20.04 4.01 9.99
CA GLY A 423 18.89 4.84 10.31
C GLY A 423 17.63 4.47 9.53
N ILE A 424 17.56 3.26 9.00
CA ILE A 424 16.34 2.70 8.44
C ILE A 424 15.51 2.18 9.63
N ARG A 425 14.33 2.75 9.85
CA ARG A 425 13.46 2.36 10.98
C ARG A 425 12.33 1.43 10.59
N VAL A 426 11.98 1.37 9.32
CA VAL A 426 10.86 0.57 8.82
C VAL A 426 11.31 -0.22 7.61
N VAL A 427 11.09 -1.53 7.67
CA VAL A 427 11.27 -2.45 6.55
C VAL A 427 9.93 -3.13 6.29
N PHE A 428 9.38 -3.00 5.10
CA PHE A 428 8.17 -3.73 4.68
C PHE A 428 8.58 -5.06 4.08
N THR A 429 8.02 -6.16 4.62
CA THR A 429 8.38 -7.53 4.22
C THR A 429 7.15 -8.36 3.86
N GLY A 430 7.37 -9.60 3.40
CA GLY A 430 6.34 -10.56 3.02
C GLY A 430 6.73 -11.99 3.36
N HIS A 431 6.66 -12.93 2.38
CA HIS A 431 7.13 -14.31 2.44
C HIS A 431 6.37 -15.21 3.43
N PHE A 432 6.13 -14.75 4.62
CA PHE A 432 5.49 -15.52 5.69
C PHE A 432 3.98 -15.70 5.47
N HIS A 433 3.38 -14.89 4.59
CA HIS A 433 1.96 -14.85 4.27
C HIS A 433 1.06 -14.42 5.45
N THR A 434 1.61 -13.72 6.42
CA THR A 434 0.91 -13.32 7.62
C THR A 434 1.18 -11.86 7.90
N SER A 435 0.15 -11.12 8.26
CA SER A 435 0.30 -9.73 8.68
C SER A 435 0.75 -9.66 10.13
N ASP A 436 1.98 -9.20 10.35
CA ASP A 436 2.55 -8.97 11.69
C ASP A 436 3.52 -7.81 11.69
N ILE A 437 3.77 -7.21 12.85
CA ILE A 437 4.78 -6.17 13.03
C ILE A 437 5.65 -6.52 14.22
N ALA A 438 6.93 -6.76 13.97
CA ALA A 438 7.94 -6.97 14.99
C ALA A 438 8.80 -5.71 15.16
N LYS A 439 9.24 -5.45 16.38
CA LYS A 439 10.13 -4.36 16.73
C LYS A 439 11.36 -4.90 17.42
N ASP A 440 12.52 -4.39 17.06
CA ASP A 440 13.77 -4.69 17.71
C ASP A 440 14.70 -3.46 17.70
N TRP A 441 15.90 -3.60 18.23
CA TRP A 441 16.90 -2.55 18.28
C TRP A 441 18.20 -3.02 17.62
N ASN A 442 19.08 -2.06 17.29
CA ASN A 442 20.46 -2.35 16.95
C ASN A 442 21.23 -2.92 18.18
N ALA A 443 22.46 -3.38 17.96
CA ALA A 443 23.25 -4.09 18.98
C ALA A 443 23.51 -3.28 20.24
N ASP A 444 23.57 -1.96 20.19
CA ASP A 444 23.81 -1.06 21.32
C ASP A 444 22.52 -0.50 21.93
N MET A 445 21.34 -0.96 21.50
CA MET A 445 20.02 -0.55 21.98
C MET A 445 19.72 0.94 21.81
N THR A 446 20.33 1.59 20.82
CA THR A 446 20.17 3.03 20.60
C THR A 446 19.17 3.36 19.51
N ARG A 447 18.86 2.40 18.62
CA ARG A 447 17.98 2.60 17.47
C ARG A 447 17.01 1.47 17.29
N GLU A 448 15.74 1.83 17.27
CA GLU A 448 14.63 0.92 16.95
C GLU A 448 14.52 0.67 15.46
N ILE A 449 14.11 -0.53 15.09
CA ILE A 449 13.73 -0.92 13.74
C ILE A 449 12.48 -1.79 13.77
N TYR A 450 11.59 -1.55 12.84
CA TYR A 450 10.31 -2.27 12.69
C TYR A 450 10.36 -3.12 11.43
N ASP A 451 10.02 -4.37 11.57
CA ASP A 451 9.71 -5.28 10.47
C ASP A 451 8.20 -5.35 10.30
N VAL A 452 7.70 -4.78 9.22
CA VAL A 452 6.27 -4.73 8.90
C VAL A 452 5.98 -5.82 7.89
N ASN A 453 5.72 -7.04 8.38
CA ASN A 453 5.35 -8.14 7.53
C ASN A 453 3.91 -7.94 7.04
N THR A 454 3.72 -8.03 5.74
CA THR A 454 2.42 -7.94 5.09
C THR A 454 1.97 -9.33 4.66
N GLY A 455 0.74 -9.69 4.99
CA GLY A 455 0.12 -10.95 4.61
C GLY A 455 0.03 -11.11 3.10
N SER A 456 -0.07 -12.35 2.66
CA SER A 456 -0.28 -12.63 1.24
C SER A 456 -1.66 -12.17 0.77
N LEU A 457 -1.69 -11.50 -0.36
CA LEU A 457 -2.95 -11.05 -0.97
C LEU A 457 -3.88 -12.22 -1.33
N ILE A 458 -3.32 -13.44 -1.51
CA ILE A 458 -4.08 -14.63 -1.90
C ILE A 458 -4.05 -15.77 -0.86
N SER A 459 -3.62 -15.48 0.36
CA SER A 459 -3.72 -16.43 1.48
C SER A 459 -4.58 -15.82 2.57
N TYR A 460 -5.40 -16.64 3.26
CA TYR A 460 -6.21 -16.14 4.36
C TYR A 460 -5.36 -15.32 5.36
N PRO A 461 -5.81 -14.11 5.77
CA PRO A 461 -7.09 -13.47 5.45
C PRO A 461 -7.08 -12.56 4.22
N CYS A 462 -6.07 -12.61 3.33
CA CYS A 462 -5.93 -11.81 2.11
C CYS A 462 -5.73 -10.32 2.43
N ASP A 463 -4.72 -10.06 3.22
CA ASP A 463 -4.42 -8.73 3.77
C ASP A 463 -3.57 -7.87 2.84
N TYR A 464 -3.66 -6.56 3.07
CA TYR A 464 -2.75 -5.53 2.57
C TYR A 464 -2.59 -4.45 3.65
N ARG A 465 -1.56 -3.60 3.54
CA ARG A 465 -1.37 -2.48 4.47
C ARG A 465 -1.77 -1.17 3.84
N GLU A 466 -2.45 -0.33 4.62
CA GLU A 466 -2.66 1.07 4.34
C GLU A 466 -1.76 1.89 5.25
N VAL A 467 -0.95 2.77 4.66
CA VAL A 467 -0.02 3.61 5.39
C VAL A 467 -0.35 5.06 5.14
N THR A 468 -0.53 5.82 6.21
CA THR A 468 -0.71 7.27 6.15
C THR A 468 0.51 7.95 6.78
N MET A 469 1.11 8.89 6.06
CA MET A 469 2.30 9.61 6.48
C MET A 469 1.97 11.09 6.72
N SER A 470 2.70 11.72 7.65
CA SER A 470 2.69 13.19 7.76
C SER A 470 3.31 13.85 6.52
N ALA A 471 3.04 15.15 6.30
CA ALA A 471 3.54 15.87 5.12
C ALA A 471 5.08 15.91 5.02
N ASP A 472 5.76 15.87 6.16
CA ASP A 472 7.21 15.86 6.30
C ASP A 472 7.78 14.43 6.50
N PHE A 473 6.94 13.40 6.40
CA PHE A 473 7.29 11.99 6.61
C PHE A 473 7.91 11.68 7.98
N THR A 474 7.64 12.49 9.00
CA THR A 474 8.12 12.22 10.37
C THR A 474 7.25 11.24 11.13
N ASP A 475 6.01 11.07 10.73
CA ASP A 475 5.06 10.15 11.34
C ASP A 475 4.45 9.24 10.29
N MET A 476 4.30 7.97 10.64
CA MET A 476 3.72 6.93 9.81
C MET A 476 2.70 6.15 10.63
N ALA A 477 1.45 6.09 10.16
CA ALA A 477 0.40 5.24 10.72
C ALA A 477 0.12 4.10 9.77
N ILE A 478 0.14 2.86 10.27
CA ILE A 478 -0.05 1.64 9.49
C ILE A 478 -1.33 0.98 9.97
N THR A 479 -2.20 0.62 9.02
CA THR A 479 -3.41 -0.16 9.24
C THR A 479 -3.46 -1.34 8.28
N THR A 480 -4.29 -2.33 8.59
CA THR A 480 -4.48 -3.52 7.76
C THR A 480 -5.86 -3.50 7.12
N GLY A 481 -5.89 -3.67 5.80
CA GLY A 481 -7.11 -3.90 5.02
C GLY A 481 -7.19 -5.35 4.54
N ARG A 482 -8.40 -5.81 4.19
CA ARG A 482 -8.66 -7.15 3.65
C ARG A 482 -9.43 -7.03 2.34
N ILE A 483 -9.06 -7.85 1.36
CA ILE A 483 -9.70 -7.83 0.04
C ILE A 483 -10.66 -9.02 -0.18
N ALA A 484 -10.50 -10.10 0.56
CA ALA A 484 -11.24 -11.34 0.35
C ALA A 484 -12.77 -11.18 0.43
N ASP A 485 -13.25 -10.36 1.35
CA ASP A 485 -14.70 -10.20 1.59
C ASP A 485 -15.42 -9.56 0.40
N GLU A 486 -14.72 -8.80 -0.41
CA GLU A 486 -15.25 -8.09 -1.58
C GLU A 486 -14.95 -8.85 -2.88
N ALA A 487 -13.74 -9.39 -3.00
CA ALA A 487 -13.22 -9.98 -4.22
C ALA A 487 -13.61 -11.44 -4.43
N LEU A 488 -13.85 -12.22 -3.38
CA LEU A 488 -14.19 -13.64 -3.52
C LEU A 488 -15.69 -13.87 -3.75
N PRO A 489 -16.06 -14.93 -4.47
CA PRO A 489 -17.46 -15.32 -4.62
C PRO A 489 -18.13 -15.54 -3.27
N LYS A 490 -19.37 -15.13 -3.13
CA LYS A 490 -20.14 -15.39 -1.92
C LYS A 490 -20.66 -16.81 -1.93
N ARG A 491 -20.28 -17.58 -0.91
CA ARG A 491 -20.76 -18.96 -0.76
C ARG A 491 -21.50 -19.14 0.55
N ILE A 492 -22.48 -20.03 0.51
CA ILE A 492 -23.21 -20.47 1.68
C ILE A 492 -23.17 -21.98 1.80
N LYS A 493 -23.11 -22.48 3.01
CA LYS A 493 -23.19 -23.92 3.33
C LYS A 493 -24.48 -24.21 4.02
N VAL A 494 -25.18 -25.21 3.52
CA VAL A 494 -26.41 -25.76 4.10
C VAL A 494 -26.07 -27.14 4.66
N THR A 495 -26.37 -27.39 5.95
CA THR A 495 -26.11 -28.69 6.59
C THR A 495 -27.20 -29.07 7.60
N ASP A 496 -27.55 -30.34 7.65
CA ASP A 496 -28.35 -30.95 8.71
C ASP A 496 -27.48 -31.70 9.75
N GLY A 497 -26.15 -31.59 9.67
CA GLY A 497 -25.17 -32.29 10.50
C GLY A 497 -24.65 -33.58 9.85
N ASN A 498 -25.42 -34.22 8.98
CA ASN A 498 -25.00 -35.43 8.25
C ASN A 498 -24.70 -35.14 6.78
N HIS A 499 -25.43 -34.22 6.17
CA HIS A 499 -25.35 -33.85 4.77
C HIS A 499 -24.90 -32.39 4.65
N ASN A 500 -24.12 -32.09 3.60
CA ASN A 500 -23.56 -30.78 3.38
C ASN A 500 -23.72 -30.39 1.92
N VAL A 501 -24.24 -29.20 1.68
CA VAL A 501 -24.36 -28.62 0.34
C VAL A 501 -23.80 -27.22 0.37
N THR A 502 -22.85 -26.90 -0.53
CA THR A 502 -22.29 -25.57 -0.68
C THR A 502 -22.84 -24.95 -1.97
N PHE A 503 -23.46 -23.78 -1.84
CA PHE A 503 -23.94 -22.98 -2.97
C PHE A 503 -23.06 -21.76 -3.16
N GLU A 504 -22.70 -21.47 -4.40
CA GLU A 504 -22.15 -20.19 -4.81
C GLU A 504 -23.29 -19.27 -5.24
N LEU A 505 -23.39 -18.11 -4.62
CA LEU A 505 -24.42 -17.12 -4.87
C LEU A 505 -24.06 -16.25 -6.06
N ASN A 506 -25.09 -15.82 -6.80
CA ASN A 506 -24.92 -14.77 -7.80
C ASN A 506 -24.89 -13.37 -7.13
N GLU A 507 -24.65 -12.32 -7.93
CA GLU A 507 -24.49 -10.95 -7.42
C GLU A 507 -25.82 -10.17 -7.30
N THR A 508 -26.98 -10.84 -7.40
CA THR A 508 -28.29 -10.19 -7.33
C THR A 508 -28.61 -9.68 -5.93
N SER A 509 -29.46 -8.66 -5.86
CA SER A 509 -29.94 -8.11 -4.58
C SER A 509 -30.60 -9.14 -3.70
N ALA A 510 -31.34 -10.11 -4.28
CA ALA A 510 -31.97 -11.20 -3.55
C ALA A 510 -30.94 -12.15 -2.91
N ALA A 511 -29.89 -12.51 -3.67
CA ALA A 511 -28.81 -13.36 -3.16
C ALA A 511 -28.01 -12.64 -2.06
N GLN A 512 -27.72 -11.34 -2.25
CA GLN A 512 -27.08 -10.52 -1.24
C GLN A 512 -27.93 -10.38 0.03
N SER A 513 -29.24 -10.22 -0.12
CA SER A 513 -30.18 -10.15 1.01
C SER A 513 -30.16 -11.45 1.82
N LEU A 514 -30.18 -12.63 1.15
CA LEU A 514 -30.03 -13.93 1.83
C LEU A 514 -28.67 -14.01 2.56
N TYR A 515 -27.58 -13.67 1.89
CA TYR A 515 -26.23 -13.72 2.48
C TYR A 515 -26.09 -12.86 3.74
N ASN A 516 -26.69 -11.67 3.74
CA ASN A 516 -26.58 -10.74 4.87
C ASN A 516 -27.29 -11.19 6.14
N MET A 517 -28.31 -12.06 6.03
CA MET A 517 -29.06 -12.56 7.19
C MET A 517 -28.45 -13.83 7.82
N LEU A 518 -27.36 -14.35 7.27
CA LEU A 518 -26.72 -15.57 7.77
C LEU A 518 -25.75 -15.28 8.93
N PRO A 519 -25.58 -16.22 9.90
CA PRO A 519 -26.12 -17.58 9.90
C PRO A 519 -27.59 -17.69 10.35
N THR A 520 -28.28 -18.76 9.90
CA THR A 520 -29.65 -19.09 10.34
C THR A 520 -29.86 -20.60 10.46
N THR A 521 -30.76 -21.01 11.33
CA THR A 521 -31.20 -22.43 11.46
C THR A 521 -32.69 -22.52 11.21
N LYS A 522 -33.12 -23.35 10.27
CA LYS A 522 -34.52 -23.48 9.83
C LYS A 522 -34.87 -24.93 9.58
N GLU A 523 -36.15 -25.29 9.78
CA GLU A 523 -36.67 -26.60 9.38
C GLU A 523 -36.72 -26.65 7.84
N VAL A 524 -36.18 -27.73 7.27
CA VAL A 524 -36.25 -28.00 5.83
C VAL A 524 -37.45 -28.93 5.57
N GLN A 525 -38.19 -28.64 4.54
CA GLN A 525 -39.37 -29.38 4.13
C GLN A 525 -39.25 -29.88 2.69
N ASN A 526 -39.79 -31.06 2.40
CA ASN A 526 -39.99 -31.47 1.02
C ASN A 526 -41.20 -30.73 0.43
N TYR A 527 -41.02 -30.23 -0.76
CA TYR A 527 -42.14 -29.77 -1.55
C TYR A 527 -42.04 -30.40 -2.94
N SER A 528 -43.18 -30.97 -3.41
CA SER A 528 -43.18 -31.74 -4.66
C SER A 528 -42.20 -32.95 -4.60
N THR A 529 -41.66 -33.35 -5.77
CA THR A 529 -40.76 -34.50 -5.91
C THR A 529 -39.34 -34.08 -6.34
N ASN A 530 -39.05 -32.78 -6.38
CA ASN A 530 -37.83 -32.27 -6.95
C ASN A 530 -37.19 -31.11 -6.16
N GLU A 531 -37.75 -30.73 -4.98
CA GLU A 531 -37.25 -29.57 -4.24
C GLU A 531 -37.33 -29.71 -2.72
N LYS A 532 -36.39 -29.11 -2.04
CA LYS A 532 -36.39 -28.84 -0.60
C LYS A 532 -36.61 -27.35 -0.39
N ILE A 533 -37.44 -26.99 0.60
CA ILE A 533 -37.71 -25.57 0.88
C ILE A 533 -37.47 -25.26 2.36
N PHE A 534 -37.11 -23.99 2.62
CA PHE A 534 -37.13 -23.43 3.97
C PHE A 534 -37.59 -21.97 3.93
N TYR A 535 -38.09 -21.46 5.06
CA TYR A 535 -38.54 -20.07 5.18
C TYR A 535 -37.50 -19.28 5.99
N PRO A 536 -36.85 -18.23 5.40
CA PRO A 536 -35.96 -17.35 6.14
C PRO A 536 -36.69 -16.62 7.27
N GLU A 537 -35.97 -16.10 8.25
CA GLU A 537 -36.55 -15.40 9.40
C GLU A 537 -37.19 -14.08 9.02
N THR A 538 -36.54 -13.36 8.14
CA THR A 538 -36.99 -12.11 7.53
C THR A 538 -37.17 -12.30 6.04
N ALA A 539 -38.07 -11.53 5.43
CA ALA A 539 -38.29 -11.60 3.99
C ALA A 539 -36.99 -11.16 3.24
N ILE A 540 -36.65 -11.92 2.21
CA ILE A 540 -35.55 -11.57 1.30
C ILE A 540 -35.96 -10.34 0.49
N SER A 541 -35.20 -9.28 0.59
CA SER A 541 -35.35 -8.09 -0.26
C SER A 541 -34.78 -8.35 -1.65
N TYR A 542 -35.45 -7.88 -2.68
CA TYR A 542 -35.03 -8.03 -4.07
C TYR A 542 -35.43 -6.82 -4.92
N SER A 543 -34.72 -6.63 -6.02
CA SER A 543 -34.95 -5.53 -6.97
C SER A 543 -35.07 -6.06 -8.41
N SER A 544 -35.03 -5.18 -9.41
CA SER A 544 -35.15 -5.54 -10.82
C SER A 544 -33.93 -6.29 -11.41
N ASP A 545 -32.88 -6.50 -10.63
CA ASP A 545 -31.67 -7.24 -11.01
C ASP A 545 -31.83 -8.77 -10.86
N CYS A 546 -32.98 -9.23 -10.34
CA CYS A 546 -33.24 -10.65 -10.13
C CYS A 546 -33.32 -11.42 -11.47
N ILE A 547 -32.76 -12.63 -11.44
CA ILE A 547 -32.69 -13.50 -12.62
C ILE A 547 -33.81 -14.53 -12.56
N GLU A 548 -34.71 -14.51 -13.53
CA GLU A 548 -35.68 -15.58 -13.75
C GLU A 548 -35.17 -16.55 -14.82
N GLY A 549 -35.36 -17.85 -14.60
CA GLY A 549 -34.94 -18.85 -15.54
C GLY A 549 -35.38 -20.26 -15.14
N ALA A 550 -35.07 -21.25 -15.97
CA ALA A 550 -35.19 -22.65 -15.59
C ALA A 550 -34.21 -22.96 -14.46
N CYS A 551 -34.62 -23.78 -13.51
CA CYS A 551 -33.86 -24.21 -12.35
C CYS A 551 -33.50 -25.70 -12.47
N PRO A 552 -32.38 -26.08 -13.05
CA PRO A 552 -31.92 -27.46 -13.06
C PRO A 552 -31.54 -27.92 -11.64
N ALA A 553 -31.37 -29.24 -11.47
CA ALA A 553 -30.92 -29.81 -10.21
C ALA A 553 -29.61 -29.14 -9.75
N GLY A 554 -29.51 -28.73 -8.49
CA GLY A 554 -28.44 -27.95 -7.90
C GLY A 554 -28.73 -26.47 -7.79
N THR A 555 -29.80 -25.94 -8.37
CA THR A 555 -30.16 -24.52 -8.28
C THR A 555 -30.69 -24.17 -6.89
N LEU A 556 -30.26 -23.03 -6.35
CA LEU A 556 -30.82 -22.32 -5.22
C LEU A 556 -31.62 -21.13 -5.74
N ALA A 557 -32.89 -20.99 -5.29
CA ALA A 557 -33.78 -19.94 -5.75
C ALA A 557 -34.63 -19.36 -4.62
N LEU A 558 -35.16 -18.15 -4.84
CA LEU A 558 -36.23 -17.54 -4.05
C LEU A 558 -37.55 -17.67 -4.80
N PHE A 559 -38.55 -18.26 -4.20
CA PHE A 559 -39.92 -18.18 -4.70
C PHE A 559 -40.62 -17.01 -4.01
N SER A 560 -40.62 -15.87 -4.64
CA SER A 560 -41.07 -14.60 -4.05
C SER A 560 -42.55 -14.59 -3.63
N PRO A 561 -43.49 -15.31 -4.31
CA PRO A 561 -44.88 -15.32 -3.87
C PRO A 561 -45.10 -15.93 -2.47
N TRP A 562 -44.20 -16.84 -2.04
CA TRP A 562 -44.26 -17.47 -0.71
C TRP A 562 -43.17 -16.99 0.21
N GLY A 563 -42.16 -16.35 -0.32
CA GLY A 563 -40.97 -15.85 0.42
C GLY A 563 -40.06 -16.97 0.93
N ASN A 564 -40.14 -18.18 0.35
CA ASN A 564 -39.30 -19.30 0.73
C ASN A 564 -38.08 -19.44 -0.19
N VAL A 565 -37.00 -19.98 0.36
CA VAL A 565 -35.82 -20.41 -0.39
C VAL A 565 -36.01 -21.86 -0.82
N VAL A 566 -35.70 -22.13 -2.07
CA VAL A 566 -35.86 -23.43 -2.73
C VAL A 566 -34.48 -23.97 -3.12
N MET A 567 -34.23 -25.23 -2.82
CA MET A 567 -33.05 -26.00 -3.23
C MET A 567 -33.51 -27.15 -4.12
N TYR A 568 -33.18 -27.07 -5.41
CA TYR A 568 -33.63 -28.06 -6.39
C TYR A 568 -32.69 -29.28 -6.43
N TYR A 569 -33.24 -30.47 -6.27
CA TYR A 569 -32.58 -31.75 -6.52
C TYR A 569 -33.09 -32.47 -7.78
N GLY A 570 -34.04 -31.87 -8.47
CA GLY A 570 -34.51 -32.21 -9.80
C GLY A 570 -34.89 -30.95 -10.58
N ASP A 571 -34.99 -31.08 -11.87
CA ASP A 571 -35.21 -29.93 -12.77
C ASP A 571 -36.56 -29.27 -12.56
N ALA A 572 -36.61 -27.95 -12.71
CA ALA A 572 -37.84 -27.16 -12.69
C ALA A 572 -37.80 -26.13 -13.84
N SER A 573 -39.00 -25.93 -14.47
CA SER A 573 -39.14 -24.90 -15.48
C SER A 573 -39.20 -23.51 -14.86
N GLN A 574 -38.91 -22.50 -15.65
CA GLN A 574 -39.08 -21.10 -15.28
C GLN A 574 -40.52 -20.85 -14.80
N TYR A 575 -40.63 -20.08 -13.73
CA TYR A 575 -41.94 -19.67 -13.18
C TYR A 575 -41.86 -18.21 -12.73
N PRO A 576 -42.90 -17.37 -12.97
CA PRO A 576 -42.91 -15.98 -12.55
C PRO A 576 -42.69 -15.83 -11.04
N GLY A 577 -41.73 -14.95 -10.65
CA GLY A 577 -41.35 -14.73 -9.26
C GLY A 577 -40.42 -15.80 -8.67
N LEU A 578 -39.92 -16.72 -9.50
CA LEU A 578 -38.88 -17.67 -9.11
C LEU A 578 -37.53 -17.07 -9.51
N TYR A 579 -36.80 -16.55 -8.53
CA TYR A 579 -35.52 -15.84 -8.72
C TYR A 579 -34.34 -16.72 -8.35
N ILE A 580 -33.45 -16.94 -9.32
CA ILE A 580 -32.22 -17.72 -9.11
C ILE A 580 -31.27 -16.93 -8.19
N LEU A 581 -30.84 -17.54 -7.09
CA LEU A 581 -29.90 -16.99 -6.11
C LEU A 581 -28.48 -17.53 -6.32
N GLY A 582 -28.33 -18.71 -6.91
CA GLY A 582 -27.04 -19.36 -7.13
C GLY A 582 -27.16 -20.84 -7.45
N ASN A 583 -26.01 -21.52 -7.49
CA ASN A 583 -25.95 -22.94 -7.80
C ASN A 583 -25.05 -23.69 -6.82
N ALA A 584 -25.35 -24.97 -6.59
CA ALA A 584 -24.53 -25.85 -5.79
C ALA A 584 -23.19 -26.10 -6.48
N VAL A 585 -22.10 -25.80 -5.79
CA VAL A 585 -20.73 -26.07 -6.24
C VAL A 585 -20.17 -27.33 -5.59
N GLU A 586 -20.78 -27.77 -4.46
CA GLU A 586 -20.45 -29.01 -3.77
C GLU A 586 -21.72 -29.66 -3.18
N GLY A 587 -21.75 -30.97 -3.16
CA GLY A 587 -22.80 -31.72 -2.47
C GLY A 587 -24.19 -31.65 -3.10
N ALA A 588 -24.34 -31.25 -4.38
CA ALA A 588 -25.65 -31.14 -5.04
C ALA A 588 -26.53 -32.40 -4.90
N GLY A 589 -25.94 -33.59 -4.98
CA GLY A 589 -26.65 -34.86 -4.80
C GLY A 589 -27.21 -35.09 -3.39
N GLN A 590 -26.73 -34.36 -2.39
CA GLN A 590 -27.21 -34.48 -1.00
C GLN A 590 -28.40 -33.57 -0.70
N ILE A 591 -28.82 -32.71 -1.62
CA ILE A 591 -29.98 -31.83 -1.38
C ILE A 591 -31.23 -32.63 -1.02
N SER A 592 -31.49 -33.75 -1.72
CA SER A 592 -32.64 -34.58 -1.49
C SER A 592 -32.61 -35.27 -0.11
N GLU A 593 -31.45 -35.41 0.50
CA GLU A 593 -31.22 -36.11 1.76
C GLU A 593 -31.35 -35.21 2.99
N LEU A 594 -31.29 -33.89 2.81
CA LEU A 594 -31.43 -32.90 3.89
C LEU A 594 -32.74 -33.09 4.63
N THR A 595 -32.68 -33.17 5.96
CA THR A 595 -33.88 -33.43 6.83
C THR A 595 -33.80 -32.63 8.13
N GLY A 596 -34.97 -32.39 8.74
CA GLY A 596 -35.08 -31.73 10.05
C GLY A 596 -34.60 -30.29 10.01
N ASN A 597 -33.84 -29.89 11.01
CA ASN A 597 -33.27 -28.53 11.09
C ASN A 597 -31.96 -28.46 10.31
N ILE A 598 -31.91 -27.56 9.35
CA ILE A 598 -30.71 -27.21 8.62
C ILE A 598 -30.10 -25.92 9.18
N THR A 599 -28.78 -25.87 9.25
CA THR A 599 -28.02 -24.64 9.47
C THR A 599 -27.52 -24.13 8.14
N VAL A 600 -27.80 -22.86 7.85
CA VAL A 600 -27.27 -22.11 6.68
C VAL A 600 -26.29 -21.12 7.20
N SER A 601 -25.04 -21.19 6.74
CA SER A 601 -23.92 -20.33 7.18
C SER A 601 -23.13 -19.78 6.00
N LYS A 602 -22.44 -18.67 6.22
CA LYS A 602 -21.47 -18.11 5.25
C LYS A 602 -20.25 -19.03 5.17
N VAL A 603 -19.68 -19.11 3.99
CA VAL A 603 -18.42 -19.82 3.73
C VAL A 603 -17.34 -18.79 3.45
N GLU A 604 -16.33 -18.74 4.32
CA GLU A 604 -15.12 -17.95 4.10
C GLU A 604 -14.15 -18.78 3.26
N ILE A 605 -14.17 -18.60 1.93
CA ILE A 605 -13.41 -19.42 0.97
C ILE A 605 -11.92 -19.49 1.34
N ALA A 606 -11.30 -18.36 1.68
CA ALA A 606 -9.89 -18.32 2.04
C ALA A 606 -9.56 -19.13 3.29
N LYS A 607 -10.40 -19.03 4.32
CA LYS A 607 -10.27 -19.79 5.57
C LYS A 607 -10.50 -21.29 5.37
N GLU A 608 -11.49 -21.65 4.57
CA GLU A 608 -11.72 -23.07 4.24
C GLU A 608 -10.57 -23.68 3.43
N ARG A 609 -9.97 -22.89 2.51
CA ARG A 609 -8.76 -23.31 1.79
C ARG A 609 -7.61 -23.61 2.76
N LEU A 610 -7.33 -22.72 3.71
CA LEU A 610 -6.30 -22.93 4.72
C LEU A 610 -6.59 -24.18 5.56
N ASN A 611 -7.81 -24.33 6.08
CA ASN A 611 -8.22 -25.48 6.88
C ASN A 611 -8.11 -26.80 6.10
N THR A 612 -8.48 -26.79 4.82
CA THR A 612 -8.39 -27.95 3.95
C THR A 612 -6.93 -28.31 3.67
N ALA A 613 -6.07 -27.32 3.41
CA ALA A 613 -4.64 -27.54 3.22
C ALA A 613 -4.00 -28.16 4.48
N VAL A 614 -4.34 -27.67 5.69
CA VAL A 614 -3.84 -28.27 6.96
C VAL A 614 -4.27 -29.74 7.05
N LYS A 615 -5.55 -30.05 6.81
CA LYS A 615 -6.07 -31.42 6.86
C LYS A 615 -5.37 -32.34 5.85
N ASN A 616 -5.20 -31.87 4.62
CA ASN A 616 -4.56 -32.64 3.54
C ASN A 616 -3.09 -32.88 3.83
N GLN A 617 -2.37 -31.90 4.35
CA GLN A 617 -0.97 -32.07 4.74
C GLN A 617 -0.82 -33.07 5.88
N ILE A 618 -1.68 -33.01 6.90
CA ILE A 618 -1.71 -34.00 7.98
C ILE A 618 -1.96 -35.41 7.41
N ALA A 619 -2.97 -35.57 6.57
CA ALA A 619 -3.32 -36.86 5.97
C ALA A 619 -2.20 -37.43 5.06
N ALA A 620 -1.52 -36.58 4.27
CA ALA A 620 -0.53 -37.00 3.29
C ALA A 620 0.84 -37.31 3.89
N LYS A 621 1.25 -36.64 4.96
CA LYS A 621 2.65 -36.62 5.44
C LYS A 621 2.90 -37.41 6.72
N GLY A 622 1.88 -37.87 7.40
CA GLY A 622 1.88 -38.87 8.49
C GLY A 622 2.90 -38.77 9.61
N THR A 623 4.15 -38.49 9.33
CA THR A 623 5.24 -38.47 10.33
C THR A 623 6.15 -37.25 10.25
N ALA A 624 6.00 -36.42 9.23
CA ALA A 624 6.90 -35.28 9.03
C ALA A 624 6.29 -34.00 9.58
N TYR A 625 6.46 -33.79 10.88
CA TYR A 625 6.09 -32.58 11.59
C TYR A 625 6.49 -31.30 10.85
N SER A 626 7.72 -31.20 10.37
CA SER A 626 8.25 -30.05 9.63
C SER A 626 7.49 -29.71 8.34
N LEU A 627 6.65 -30.59 7.84
CA LEU A 627 5.88 -30.40 6.61
C LEU A 627 4.43 -29.96 6.87
N ILE A 628 3.94 -30.18 8.08
CA ILE A 628 2.58 -29.77 8.54
C ILE A 628 2.65 -28.39 9.19
N ALA A 629 3.71 -28.16 9.94
CA ALA A 629 3.89 -27.02 10.82
C ALA A 629 3.78 -25.64 10.12
N PRO A 630 4.33 -25.39 8.93
CA PRO A 630 4.25 -24.07 8.31
C PRO A 630 2.81 -23.58 8.09
N THR A 631 1.94 -24.46 7.59
CA THR A 631 0.54 -24.10 7.34
C THR A 631 -0.24 -23.91 8.65
N ALA A 632 0.03 -24.74 9.65
CA ALA A 632 -0.60 -24.62 10.97
C ALA A 632 -0.09 -23.36 11.70
N ALA A 633 1.21 -23.05 11.59
CA ALA A 633 1.79 -21.83 12.14
C ALA A 633 1.21 -20.57 11.50
N GLN A 634 1.05 -20.56 10.18
CA GLN A 634 0.40 -19.45 9.49
C GLN A 634 -1.04 -19.25 10.00
N ALA A 635 -1.82 -20.33 10.11
CA ALA A 635 -3.15 -20.25 10.67
C ALA A 635 -3.14 -19.68 12.09
N PHE A 636 -2.17 -20.07 12.90
CA PHE A 636 -2.01 -19.58 14.27
C PHE A 636 -1.67 -18.08 14.30
N VAL A 637 -0.62 -17.64 13.61
CA VAL A 637 -0.15 -16.24 13.64
C VAL A 637 -1.24 -15.29 13.19
N ILE A 638 -1.93 -15.57 12.08
CA ILE A 638 -3.02 -14.75 11.56
C ILE A 638 -4.09 -14.44 12.63
N HIS A 639 -4.34 -15.37 13.53
CA HIS A 639 -5.42 -15.23 14.50
C HIS A 639 -4.96 -14.84 15.91
N ALA A 640 -3.68 -15.01 16.23
CA ALA A 640 -3.14 -14.61 17.53
C ALA A 640 -2.98 -13.08 17.65
N GLU A 641 -3.03 -12.36 16.53
CA GLU A 641 -2.59 -10.97 16.42
C GLU A 641 -3.70 -9.96 16.21
N GLY A 642 -4.94 -10.36 16.37
CA GLY A 642 -6.07 -9.46 16.20
C GLY A 642 -6.27 -8.45 17.32
N ASN A 643 -7.03 -7.37 17.03
CA ASN A 643 -7.60 -6.49 18.05
C ASN A 643 -8.62 -7.25 18.94
N GLU A 644 -9.25 -6.58 19.91
CA GLU A 644 -10.21 -7.25 20.82
C GLU A 644 -11.33 -8.02 20.12
N THR A 645 -11.76 -7.60 18.96
CA THR A 645 -12.76 -8.31 18.12
C THR A 645 -12.13 -9.54 17.46
N GLU A 646 -10.86 -9.54 17.19
CA GLU A 646 -10.09 -10.64 16.58
C GLU A 646 -9.45 -11.55 17.63
N ASN A 647 -9.34 -11.15 18.88
CA ASN A 647 -9.01 -12.06 19.99
C ASN A 647 -10.03 -13.19 20.17
N ALA A 648 -11.27 -12.96 19.79
CA ALA A 648 -12.25 -14.05 19.64
C ALA A 648 -11.89 -15.00 18.47
N SER A 649 -11.26 -14.48 17.42
CA SER A 649 -10.72 -15.26 16.29
C SER A 649 -9.39 -15.94 16.65
N ALA A 650 -8.55 -15.33 17.49
CA ALA A 650 -7.33 -15.94 18.02
C ALA A 650 -7.67 -17.22 18.81
N ALA A 651 -8.73 -17.18 19.65
CA ALA A 651 -9.24 -18.38 20.32
C ALA A 651 -9.71 -19.45 19.29
N THR A 652 -10.28 -19.05 18.17
CA THR A 652 -10.70 -19.97 17.09
C THR A 652 -9.50 -20.60 16.40
N THR A 653 -8.39 -19.89 16.26
CA THR A 653 -7.22 -20.42 15.59
C THR A 653 -6.31 -21.20 16.51
N LEU A 654 -6.20 -20.82 17.77
CA LEU A 654 -5.65 -21.71 18.75
C LEU A 654 -6.44 -23.03 18.73
N SER A 655 -7.76 -22.96 18.67
CA SER A 655 -8.63 -24.12 18.46
C SER A 655 -8.30 -24.85 17.16
N THR A 656 -8.00 -24.15 16.08
CA THR A 656 -7.62 -24.76 14.79
C THR A 656 -6.23 -25.39 14.86
N LEU A 657 -5.25 -24.74 15.48
CA LEU A 657 -3.92 -25.28 15.69
C LEU A 657 -3.95 -26.50 16.64
N VAL A 658 -4.69 -26.39 17.74
CA VAL A 658 -4.94 -27.48 18.68
C VAL A 658 -5.65 -28.64 17.97
N SER A 659 -6.65 -28.35 17.13
CA SER A 659 -7.34 -29.35 16.33
C SER A 659 -6.43 -29.98 15.28
N ALA A 660 -5.55 -29.20 14.62
CA ALA A 660 -4.57 -29.71 13.69
C ALA A 660 -3.54 -30.61 14.43
N ALA A 661 -3.07 -30.20 15.61
CA ALA A 661 -2.19 -31.00 16.44
C ALA A 661 -2.87 -32.30 16.89
N GLU A 662 -4.14 -32.26 17.32
CA GLU A 662 -4.91 -33.45 17.68
C GLU A 662 -5.15 -34.38 16.50
N MET A 663 -5.55 -33.85 15.34
CA MET A 663 -5.71 -34.67 14.13
C MET A 663 -4.38 -35.28 13.66
N GLY A 664 -3.27 -34.54 13.81
CA GLY A 664 -1.94 -35.01 13.49
C GLY A 664 -1.32 -35.95 14.53
N LYS A 665 -1.91 -36.06 15.73
CA LYS A 665 -1.36 -36.81 16.88
C LYS A 665 -0.96 -38.24 16.56
N ALA A 666 -1.77 -38.95 15.76
CA ALA A 666 -1.48 -40.31 15.30
C ALA A 666 -0.22 -40.41 14.44
N PHE A 667 0.21 -39.30 13.83
CA PHE A 667 1.31 -39.24 12.89
C PHE A 667 2.58 -38.58 13.49
N ILE A 668 2.41 -37.53 14.27
CA ILE A 668 3.54 -36.78 14.90
C ILE A 668 3.87 -37.28 16.31
N GLY A 669 2.99 -38.10 16.88
CA GLY A 669 3.11 -38.60 18.25
C GLY A 669 2.54 -37.66 19.30
N GLU A 670 2.18 -38.23 20.44
CA GLU A 670 1.49 -37.51 21.51
C GLU A 670 2.35 -36.40 22.12
N ALA A 671 3.63 -36.65 22.32
CA ALA A 671 4.54 -35.67 22.89
C ALA A 671 4.71 -34.42 22.00
N LYS A 672 4.80 -34.59 20.68
CA LYS A 672 4.96 -33.51 19.73
C LYS A 672 3.65 -32.73 19.54
N ALA A 673 2.51 -33.42 19.55
CA ALA A 673 1.21 -32.78 19.53
C ALA A 673 0.99 -31.91 20.80
N GLN A 674 1.43 -32.40 21.98
CA GLN A 674 1.37 -31.63 23.20
C GLN A 674 2.32 -30.43 23.19
N GLU A 675 3.54 -30.58 22.67
CA GLU A 675 4.50 -29.49 22.51
C GLU A 675 3.92 -28.37 21.64
N LEU A 676 3.24 -28.67 20.54
CA LEU A 676 2.53 -27.69 19.71
C LEU A 676 1.44 -26.93 20.47
N LYS A 677 0.65 -27.65 21.29
CA LYS A 677 -0.40 -27.06 22.10
C LYS A 677 0.17 -26.14 23.17
N ASP A 678 1.22 -26.59 23.84
CA ASP A 678 1.90 -25.82 24.90
C ASP A 678 2.53 -24.56 24.31
N MET A 679 3.16 -24.67 23.13
CA MET A 679 3.72 -23.55 22.40
C MET A 679 2.63 -22.57 21.99
N ALA A 680 1.55 -23.04 21.40
CA ALA A 680 0.41 -22.20 21.02
C ALA A 680 -0.22 -21.49 22.23
N SER A 681 -0.34 -22.17 23.38
CA SER A 681 -0.85 -21.58 24.62
C SER A 681 0.11 -20.52 25.16
N SER A 682 1.41 -20.79 25.17
CA SER A 682 2.43 -19.85 25.65
C SER A 682 2.50 -18.60 24.75
N MET A 683 2.31 -18.74 23.45
CA MET A 683 2.28 -17.61 22.51
C MET A 683 1.06 -16.70 22.74
N LEU A 684 -0.05 -17.23 23.22
CA LEU A 684 -1.22 -16.43 23.59
C LEU A 684 -1.07 -15.73 24.94
N GLU A 685 -0.36 -16.36 25.88
CA GLU A 685 -0.22 -15.87 27.25
C GLU A 685 0.92 -14.85 27.40
N ASP A 686 2.00 -15.02 26.64
CA ASP A 686 3.18 -14.16 26.74
C ASP A 686 3.73 -13.79 25.35
N LYS A 687 3.33 -12.64 24.86
CA LYS A 687 3.78 -12.08 23.59
C LYS A 687 5.17 -11.42 23.66
N SER A 688 5.80 -11.40 24.82
CA SER A 688 7.14 -10.86 25.05
C SER A 688 8.28 -11.86 24.72
N GLN A 689 7.98 -13.07 24.26
CA GLN A 689 8.96 -14.14 24.08
C GLN A 689 9.72 -14.14 22.75
N TYR A 690 10.00 -12.96 22.19
CA TYR A 690 10.81 -12.86 20.95
C TYR A 690 12.32 -12.84 21.20
N GLY A 691 12.79 -13.23 22.34
CA GLY A 691 14.14 -12.99 22.80
C GLY A 691 14.21 -11.78 23.75
N THR A 692 15.36 -11.54 24.37
CA THR A 692 15.51 -10.57 25.46
C THR A 692 15.29 -9.11 25.04
N ASP A 693 15.32 -8.79 23.73
CA ASP A 693 15.43 -7.43 23.24
C ASP A 693 14.33 -7.07 22.22
N ARG A 694 13.40 -7.99 21.92
CA ARG A 694 12.32 -7.78 20.97
C ARG A 694 10.99 -7.61 21.64
N GLU A 695 10.22 -6.65 21.14
CA GLU A 695 8.81 -6.48 21.47
C GLU A 695 7.95 -6.86 20.27
N ASN A 696 6.94 -7.69 20.52
CA ASN A 696 5.85 -7.83 19.57
C ASN A 696 4.91 -6.64 19.72
N VAL A 697 4.71 -5.90 18.64
CA VAL A 697 3.82 -4.73 18.61
C VAL A 697 2.52 -5.01 17.88
N THR A 698 2.24 -6.26 17.55
CA THR A 698 1.27 -6.71 16.55
C THR A 698 -0.16 -6.77 17.00
N ASN A 699 -0.45 -6.61 18.27
CA ASN A 699 -1.84 -6.58 18.70
C ASN A 699 -2.60 -5.32 18.31
N ASP A 700 -1.89 -4.36 17.73
CA ASP A 700 -2.50 -3.16 17.19
C ASP A 700 -2.51 -3.30 15.67
N LEU A 701 -3.68 -3.58 15.07
CA LEU A 701 -3.91 -3.44 13.64
C LEU A 701 -3.62 -2.01 13.15
N THR A 702 -3.42 -1.10 14.09
CA THR A 702 -2.98 0.26 13.86
C THR A 702 -1.73 0.55 14.67
N LEU A 703 -0.61 0.76 13.99
CA LEU A 703 0.65 1.16 14.59
C LEU A 703 1.05 2.55 14.11
N SER A 704 1.47 3.41 15.04
CA SER A 704 2.10 4.68 14.70
C SER A 704 3.59 4.63 14.96
N ILE A 705 4.37 4.88 13.91
CA ILE A 705 5.83 4.91 13.96
C ILE A 705 6.29 6.33 13.71
N GLU A 706 7.19 6.82 14.57
CA GLU A 706 7.84 8.11 14.40
C GLU A 706 9.15 7.93 13.61
N LEU A 707 9.31 8.66 12.51
CA LEU A 707 10.52 8.72 11.72
C LEU A 707 11.29 10.00 12.08
N PRO A 708 12.29 9.94 12.98
CA PRO A 708 12.98 11.12 13.47
C PRO A 708 13.75 11.84 12.37
N GLU A 709 14.05 13.11 12.62
CA GLU A 709 15.08 13.82 11.86
C GLU A 709 16.44 13.23 12.22
N ALA A 710 17.39 13.28 11.29
CA ALA A 710 18.69 12.69 11.50
C ALA A 710 19.82 13.69 11.26
N ILE A 711 20.80 13.71 12.14
CA ILE A 711 22.01 14.51 11.97
C ILE A 711 23.25 13.68 12.23
N LYS A 712 24.25 13.85 11.37
CA LYS A 712 25.60 13.36 11.63
C LYS A 712 26.44 14.49 12.18
N LEU A 713 27.05 14.29 13.37
CA LEU A 713 27.99 15.26 13.90
C LEU A 713 29.30 15.24 13.13
N ALA A 714 29.98 16.38 13.07
CA ALA A 714 31.32 16.44 12.52
C ALA A 714 32.31 15.61 13.35
N ALA A 715 33.53 15.38 12.81
CA ALA A 715 34.53 14.53 13.46
C ALA A 715 34.95 15.01 14.85
N ASP A 716 34.77 16.29 15.15
CA ASP A 716 35.00 16.91 16.44
C ASP A 716 33.83 16.76 17.43
N GLY A 717 32.75 16.12 17.05
CA GLY A 717 31.58 15.91 17.89
C GLY A 717 30.63 17.09 17.97
N TYR A 718 30.77 18.10 17.11
CA TYR A 718 29.88 19.25 17.11
C TYR A 718 29.19 19.44 15.75
N SER A 719 27.97 19.95 15.75
CA SER A 719 27.30 20.46 14.56
C SER A 719 26.26 21.52 14.93
N THR A 720 25.99 22.48 14.04
CA THR A 720 24.80 23.32 14.17
C THR A 720 23.63 22.68 13.47
N TYR A 721 22.41 22.95 13.96
CA TYR A 721 21.17 22.47 13.34
C TYR A 721 20.04 23.48 13.49
N CYS A 722 19.03 23.36 12.63
CA CYS A 722 17.77 24.10 12.67
C CYS A 722 16.68 23.25 12.01
N SER A 723 15.57 23.05 12.70
CA SER A 723 14.44 22.25 12.22
C SER A 723 13.20 23.09 12.02
N GLU A 724 12.35 22.68 11.09
CA GLU A 724 10.97 23.19 10.96
C GLU A 724 10.08 22.74 12.14
N ASN A 725 10.49 21.68 12.83
CA ASN A 725 9.76 21.07 13.93
C ASN A 725 10.32 21.48 15.28
N ARG A 726 9.46 21.47 16.32
CA ARG A 726 9.90 21.46 17.70
C ARG A 726 10.51 20.11 18.04
N LEU A 727 11.72 20.09 18.60
CA LEU A 727 12.50 18.89 18.88
C LEU A 727 12.69 18.67 20.37
N ASP A 728 12.60 17.41 20.81
CA ASP A 728 12.96 16.96 22.16
C ASP A 728 14.26 16.15 22.11
N ILE A 729 15.36 16.81 22.45
CA ILE A 729 16.70 16.21 22.44
C ILE A 729 16.92 15.27 23.63
N SER A 730 16.15 15.42 24.70
CA SER A 730 16.27 14.54 25.88
C SER A 730 15.91 13.06 25.56
N ARG A 731 15.21 12.84 24.45
CA ARG A 731 14.91 11.50 23.92
C ARG A 731 16.07 10.84 23.18
N THR A 732 17.14 11.61 22.92
CA THR A 732 18.30 11.13 22.13
C THR A 732 19.49 10.91 23.03
N THR A 733 19.91 9.65 23.17
CA THR A 733 21.03 9.30 24.05
C THR A 733 22.36 9.76 23.45
N GLY A 734 23.26 10.27 24.31
CA GLY A 734 24.65 10.58 23.94
C GLY A 734 24.84 11.88 23.18
N VAL A 735 23.84 12.74 23.09
CA VAL A 735 23.93 14.07 22.51
C VAL A 735 23.31 15.11 23.42
N THR A 736 23.87 16.30 23.44
CA THR A 736 23.36 17.46 24.18
C THR A 736 23.19 18.63 23.23
N ALA A 737 22.11 19.40 23.41
CA ALA A 737 21.85 20.60 22.62
C ALA A 737 22.14 21.88 23.41
N TYR A 738 22.62 22.89 22.69
CA TYR A 738 22.97 24.18 23.26
C TYR A 738 22.47 25.32 22.35
N ILE A 739 22.03 26.41 22.95
CA ILE A 739 21.93 27.72 22.30
C ILE A 739 23.14 28.58 22.65
N VAL A 740 23.41 29.62 21.87
CA VAL A 740 24.41 30.64 22.21
C VAL A 740 23.71 31.77 22.94
N ASN A 741 23.87 31.82 24.25
CA ASN A 741 23.22 32.80 25.10
C ASN A 741 23.93 34.18 25.11
N ASN A 742 25.24 34.18 24.96
CA ASN A 742 26.03 35.40 24.94
C ASN A 742 27.24 35.26 24.00
N VAL A 743 27.62 36.37 23.39
CA VAL A 743 28.81 36.47 22.51
C VAL A 743 29.71 37.58 23.01
N THR A 744 30.92 37.24 23.40
CA THR A 744 31.97 38.19 23.77
C THR A 744 32.90 38.51 22.57
N GLU A 745 33.92 39.34 22.78
CA GLU A 745 34.91 39.62 21.71
C GLU A 745 35.66 38.35 21.26
N THR A 746 35.76 37.30 22.11
CA THR A 746 36.64 36.15 21.86
C THR A 746 35.95 34.80 22.11
N THR A 747 34.79 34.77 22.78
CA THR A 747 34.10 33.54 23.22
C THR A 747 32.62 33.60 22.95
N VAL A 748 32.01 32.44 22.90
CA VAL A 748 30.55 32.23 22.98
C VAL A 748 30.25 31.48 24.27
N GLU A 749 29.18 31.89 24.97
CA GLU A 749 28.66 31.19 26.15
C GLU A 749 27.50 30.31 25.71
N LEU A 750 27.58 29.01 26.06
CA LEU A 750 26.58 28.03 25.72
C LEU A 750 25.60 27.81 26.88
N GLN A 751 24.32 27.77 26.57
CA GLN A 751 23.26 27.36 27.47
C GLN A 751 22.67 26.04 27.00
N GLU A 752 22.65 25.03 27.84
CA GLU A 752 22.06 23.74 27.56
C GLU A 752 20.53 23.87 27.48
N VAL A 753 19.95 23.17 26.50
CA VAL A 753 18.51 23.10 26.26
C VAL A 753 18.11 21.69 25.88
N SER A 754 16.90 21.29 26.21
CA SER A 754 16.37 19.95 25.97
C SER A 754 15.28 19.95 24.93
N VAL A 755 14.37 20.92 24.98
CA VAL A 755 13.23 21.04 24.05
C VAL A 755 13.35 22.34 23.27
N LEU A 756 13.67 22.23 22.01
CA LEU A 756 13.89 23.38 21.11
C LEU A 756 12.60 23.76 20.35
N PRO A 757 12.24 25.04 20.31
CA PRO A 757 11.18 25.51 19.42
C PRO A 757 11.51 25.27 17.94
N ALA A 758 10.49 25.18 17.10
CA ALA A 758 10.66 25.19 15.66
C ALA A 758 11.49 26.42 15.20
N GLU A 759 12.21 26.29 14.09
CA GLU A 759 13.00 27.32 13.43
C GLU A 759 14.13 27.91 14.29
N THR A 760 14.46 27.28 15.41
CA THR A 760 15.54 27.70 16.29
C THR A 760 16.86 27.11 15.85
N GLY A 761 17.88 27.96 15.65
CA GLY A 761 19.28 27.52 15.44
C GLY A 761 19.92 27.07 16.76
N PHE A 762 20.58 25.92 16.77
CA PHE A 762 21.24 25.36 17.95
C PHE A 762 22.51 24.58 17.60
N ILE A 763 23.30 24.25 18.61
CA ILE A 763 24.49 23.42 18.53
C ILE A 763 24.18 22.07 19.16
N LEU A 764 24.60 20.99 18.51
CA LEU A 764 24.62 19.64 19.08
C LEU A 764 26.06 19.25 19.41
N LYS A 765 26.26 18.63 20.57
CA LYS A 765 27.54 18.07 21.04
C LYS A 765 27.34 16.60 21.40
N GLY A 766 28.16 15.72 20.83
CA GLY A 766 28.13 14.27 21.06
C GLY A 766 29.36 13.59 20.52
N THR A 767 29.28 12.30 20.23
CA THR A 767 30.39 11.53 19.62
C THR A 767 30.62 11.97 18.17
N GLY A 768 31.85 12.25 17.81
CA GLY A 768 32.21 12.65 16.44
C GLY A 768 31.93 11.54 15.41
N ASN A 769 31.48 11.94 14.23
CA ASN A 769 31.07 11.06 13.13
C ASN A 769 29.86 10.14 13.45
N ALA A 770 29.24 10.24 14.62
CA ALA A 770 28.03 9.48 14.96
C ALA A 770 26.77 10.15 14.40
N TRP A 771 25.79 9.34 14.09
CA TRP A 771 24.44 9.75 13.72
C TRP A 771 23.58 9.84 14.98
N TYR A 772 22.70 10.86 15.04
CA TYR A 772 21.72 11.06 16.10
C TYR A 772 20.34 11.29 15.49
N ASP A 773 19.34 10.68 16.10
CA ASP A 773 17.94 10.80 15.73
C ASP A 773 17.27 11.84 16.62
N LEU A 774 16.65 12.87 16.01
CA LEU A 774 16.05 13.99 16.71
C LEU A 774 14.53 13.88 16.61
N TYR A 775 13.86 13.81 17.75
CA TYR A 775 12.43 13.50 17.81
C TYR A 775 11.57 14.76 17.91
N LYS A 776 10.53 14.82 17.11
CA LYS A 776 9.51 15.87 17.15
C LYS A 776 8.70 15.79 18.45
N THR A 777 8.25 16.92 18.96
CA THR A 777 7.44 16.98 20.17
C THR A 777 6.43 18.12 20.14
N GLU A 778 5.29 17.92 20.82
CA GLU A 778 4.33 18.97 21.16
C GLU A 778 4.53 19.51 22.59
N GLY A 779 5.59 19.01 23.30
CA GLY A 779 5.94 19.43 24.64
C GLY A 779 6.24 20.92 24.76
N VAL A 780 6.33 21.41 25.99
CA VAL A 780 6.68 22.83 26.25
C VAL A 780 8.15 23.02 25.89
N ALA A 781 8.43 24.00 25.03
CA ALA A 781 9.80 24.35 24.66
C ALA A 781 10.52 25.09 25.79
N ASP A 782 11.84 24.92 25.83
CA ASP A 782 12.70 25.71 26.72
C ASP A 782 12.71 27.20 26.27
N ASP A 783 13.09 28.07 27.19
CA ASP A 783 13.26 29.49 26.88
C ASP A 783 14.57 29.70 26.09
N VAL A 784 14.41 30.10 24.84
CA VAL A 784 15.49 30.39 23.91
C VAL A 784 15.55 31.86 23.53
N SER A 785 14.91 32.75 24.28
CA SER A 785 14.81 34.20 23.96
C SER A 785 16.17 34.90 23.92
N GLY A 786 17.19 34.35 24.62
CA GLY A 786 18.58 34.81 24.61
C GLY A 786 19.43 34.31 23.44
N ASN A 787 18.92 33.43 22.58
CA ASN A 787 19.70 32.77 21.55
C ASN A 787 20.23 33.74 20.46
N GLN A 788 21.51 33.73 20.25
CA GLN A 788 22.21 34.56 19.23
C GLN A 788 22.41 33.80 17.88
N LEU A 789 22.07 32.52 17.83
CA LEU A 789 22.17 31.72 16.60
C LEU A 789 21.01 31.97 15.67
N HIS A 790 21.33 32.21 14.41
CA HIS A 790 20.35 32.30 13.31
C HIS A 790 20.23 30.95 12.62
N GLY A 791 19.07 30.36 12.67
CA GLY A 791 18.77 29.10 11.98
C GLY A 791 18.51 29.32 10.47
N THR A 792 18.79 28.29 9.66
CA THR A 792 18.48 28.26 8.24
C THR A 792 17.65 27.02 7.91
N LEU A 793 16.43 27.17 7.44
CA LEU A 793 15.62 26.08 6.90
C LEU A 793 15.91 25.81 5.43
N THR A 794 16.35 26.82 4.72
CA THR A 794 16.78 26.75 3.31
C THR A 794 18.20 27.27 3.14
N ALA A 795 18.88 26.82 2.09
CA ALA A 795 20.22 27.34 1.80
C ALA A 795 20.20 28.87 1.62
N THR A 796 21.01 29.58 2.41
CA THR A 796 20.98 31.04 2.55
C THR A 796 22.37 31.63 2.30
N LEU A 797 22.43 32.78 1.63
CA LEU A 797 23.70 33.51 1.47
C LEU A 797 24.12 34.11 2.82
N ALA A 798 25.36 33.84 3.22
CA ALA A 798 25.96 34.39 4.43
C ALA A 798 25.92 35.93 4.42
N PRO A 799 25.26 36.56 5.42
CA PRO A 799 25.35 38.02 5.60
C PRO A 799 26.79 38.51 5.89
N LEU A 800 26.97 39.82 5.90
CA LEU A 800 28.23 40.40 6.38
C LEU A 800 28.47 40.05 7.85
N ASN A 801 29.69 39.80 8.25
CA ASN A 801 30.12 39.48 9.61
C ASN A 801 29.52 38.15 10.13
N THR A 802 29.28 37.19 9.25
CA THR A 802 28.85 35.84 9.61
C THR A 802 30.00 35.00 10.15
N PHE A 803 29.70 34.23 11.21
CA PHE A 803 30.58 33.23 11.79
C PHE A 803 29.88 31.87 11.75
N ALA A 804 30.57 30.85 11.24
CA ALA A 804 30.11 29.49 11.21
C ALA A 804 30.90 28.58 12.14
N LEU A 805 30.23 27.62 12.76
CA LEU A 805 30.86 26.58 13.58
C LEU A 805 31.80 25.74 12.68
N SER A 806 33.01 25.56 13.09
CA SER A 806 34.03 24.81 12.34
C SER A 806 35.20 24.44 13.25
N THR A 807 35.94 23.41 12.85
CA THR A 807 37.20 23.04 13.52
C THR A 807 38.39 23.41 12.66
N LYS A 808 39.24 24.28 13.18
CA LYS A 808 40.49 24.66 12.53
C LYS A 808 41.66 24.31 13.43
N LYS A 809 42.59 23.51 12.94
CA LYS A 809 43.79 23.06 13.68
C LYS A 809 43.46 22.38 15.03
N GLY A 810 42.37 21.60 15.05
CA GLY A 810 41.95 20.89 16.26
C GLY A 810 41.23 21.76 17.32
N VAL A 811 40.86 22.99 16.99
CA VAL A 811 40.05 23.86 17.86
C VAL A 811 38.70 24.10 17.21
N THR A 812 37.64 23.62 17.89
CA THR A 812 36.23 23.85 17.48
C THR A 812 35.79 25.21 17.99
N GLY A 813 35.13 25.99 17.14
CA GLY A 813 34.65 27.34 17.47
C GLY A 813 33.97 27.97 16.29
N PHE A 814 33.53 29.20 16.46
CA PHE A 814 32.93 30.00 15.39
C PHE A 814 33.99 30.80 14.63
N TYR A 815 34.10 30.58 13.35
CA TYR A 815 35.07 31.22 12.45
C TYR A 815 34.38 32.09 11.40
N PRO A 816 34.97 33.27 11.08
CA PRO A 816 34.38 34.15 10.09
C PRO A 816 34.30 33.44 8.72
N VAL A 817 33.22 33.66 8.01
CA VAL A 817 32.98 33.20 6.66
C VAL A 817 32.86 34.42 5.72
N ASN A 818 33.18 34.24 4.46
CA ASN A 818 33.03 35.31 3.49
C ASN A 818 31.58 35.60 3.21
N ALA A 819 31.21 36.88 3.15
CA ALA A 819 29.88 37.28 2.74
C ALA A 819 29.52 36.69 1.36
N GLY A 820 28.30 36.21 1.19
CA GLY A 820 27.85 35.54 -0.03
C GLY A 820 28.25 34.07 -0.16
N LEU A 821 28.96 33.48 0.84
CA LEU A 821 29.07 32.04 0.92
C LEU A 821 27.71 31.42 1.19
N MET A 822 27.39 30.30 0.55
CA MET A 822 26.15 29.60 0.80
C MET A 822 26.22 28.83 2.12
N ILE A 823 25.34 29.15 3.08
CA ILE A 823 25.10 28.38 4.28
C ILE A 823 24.05 27.31 3.91
N PRO A 824 24.32 26.02 4.12
CA PRO A 824 23.37 24.99 3.78
C PRO A 824 22.07 25.12 4.58
N ALA A 825 21.00 24.50 4.07
CA ALA A 825 19.74 24.30 4.81
C ALA A 825 20.00 23.52 6.11
N HIS A 826 19.13 23.72 7.09
CA HIS A 826 19.17 23.05 8.38
C HIS A 826 20.48 23.25 9.15
N LYS A 827 21.07 24.44 9.06
CA LYS A 827 22.26 24.86 9.80
C LYS A 827 21.95 26.10 10.64
N ALA A 828 22.93 26.50 11.45
CA ALA A 828 22.87 27.78 12.14
C ALA A 828 24.22 28.50 12.13
N TYR A 829 24.15 29.82 12.21
CA TYR A 829 25.31 30.71 12.17
C TYR A 829 25.11 31.86 13.17
N LEU A 830 26.24 32.58 13.49
CA LEU A 830 26.23 33.82 14.24
C LEU A 830 26.46 35.02 13.31
N THR A 831 25.89 36.17 13.68
CA THR A 831 26.28 37.45 13.12
C THR A 831 26.87 38.32 14.23
N ALA A 832 27.99 38.97 13.95
CA ALA A 832 28.68 39.80 14.91
C ALA A 832 28.57 41.28 14.59
N THR A 833 28.35 42.13 15.62
CA THR A 833 28.39 43.58 15.51
C THR A 833 29.65 44.10 16.14
N GLY A 834 30.51 44.83 15.38
CA GLY A 834 31.72 45.42 15.89
C GLY A 834 33.04 44.75 15.43
N SER A 835 34.15 45.17 15.99
CA SER A 835 35.46 44.61 15.71
C SER A 835 35.67 43.32 16.52
N MET A 836 35.29 42.22 15.94
CA MET A 836 35.42 40.88 16.58
C MET A 836 36.73 40.20 16.26
N ALA A 837 37.11 39.26 17.14
CA ALA A 837 38.32 38.43 16.94
C ALA A 837 38.20 37.59 15.67
N ARG A 838 39.31 37.04 15.22
CA ARG A 838 39.35 36.12 14.06
C ARG A 838 38.66 34.79 14.28
N SER A 839 38.31 34.48 15.51
CA SER A 839 37.54 33.31 15.89
C SER A 839 36.96 33.50 17.28
N LEU A 840 35.81 32.87 17.55
CA LEU A 840 35.15 32.82 18.86
C LEU A 840 35.27 31.39 19.39
N SER A 841 35.87 31.20 20.55
CA SER A 841 35.98 29.90 21.20
C SER A 841 34.71 29.55 21.95
N ILE A 842 34.41 28.26 22.07
CA ILE A 842 33.33 27.77 22.91
C ILE A 842 33.82 27.77 24.36
N ASP A 843 33.01 28.27 25.28
CA ASP A 843 33.37 28.45 26.68
C ASP A 843 33.68 27.09 27.36
N GLY A 844 34.85 27.03 28.06
CA GLY A 844 35.31 25.86 28.82
C GLY A 844 36.22 24.89 28.08
N GLU A 845 36.39 24.97 26.77
CA GLU A 845 37.35 24.15 26.02
C GLU A 845 38.60 24.94 25.60
N VAL A 846 39.39 25.36 26.57
CA VAL A 846 40.73 25.90 26.29
C VAL A 846 41.69 24.73 26.17
N THR A 847 41.74 24.08 25.01
CA THR A 847 42.89 23.26 24.66
C THR A 847 43.95 24.18 24.10
N GLY A 848 44.97 24.48 24.88
CA GLY A 848 45.99 25.45 24.69
C GLY A 848 46.74 25.43 23.34
N ILE A 849 46.38 26.34 22.49
CA ILE A 849 47.33 27.10 21.71
C ILE A 849 46.88 28.54 21.78
N LEU A 850 47.53 29.29 22.63
CA LEU A 850 47.41 30.74 22.70
C LEU A 850 47.65 31.32 21.32
N ASN A 851 46.75 32.17 20.90
CA ASN A 851 46.71 32.87 19.63
C ASN A 851 48.09 33.50 19.31
N VAL A 852 48.74 33.03 18.27
CA VAL A 852 50.05 33.55 17.85
C VAL A 852 49.95 35.03 17.41
N ASP A 853 48.74 35.51 17.08
CA ASP A 853 48.52 36.90 16.68
C ASP A 853 48.40 37.89 17.85
N SER A 854 48.10 37.44 19.09
CA SER A 854 48.22 38.35 20.27
C SER A 854 49.65 38.61 20.70
N TYR A 855 50.62 37.86 20.20
CA TYR A 855 52.07 38.12 20.44
C TYR A 855 52.64 39.18 19.53
N VAL A 856 51.95 39.61 18.46
CA VAL A 856 52.49 40.63 17.53
C VAL A 856 52.36 42.04 18.10
N ASN A 857 51.46 42.28 19.05
CA ASN A 857 51.27 43.59 19.72
C ASN A 857 51.99 43.75 21.07
N ALA A 858 52.55 42.65 21.61
CA ALA A 858 53.42 42.69 22.79
C ALA A 858 54.79 42.12 22.40
N ILE A 859 55.56 42.87 21.65
CA ILE A 859 56.95 42.51 21.26
C ILE A 859 57.73 42.51 22.61
N PRO A 860 58.24 41.35 23.10
CA PRO A 860 59.08 41.32 24.30
C PRO A 860 60.36 42.14 23.95
N ALA A 861 60.78 42.86 24.89
CA ALA A 861 61.94 43.82 24.71
C ALA A 861 63.23 43.14 24.30
N GLU A 862 63.35 41.84 24.33
CA GLU A 862 64.61 41.12 24.00
C GLU A 862 64.33 39.78 23.27
N PHE A 863 64.98 39.66 22.07
CA PHE A 863 65.05 38.39 21.34
C PHE A 863 66.47 37.88 21.27
N TYR A 864 66.66 36.58 21.36
CA TYR A 864 67.94 35.89 21.21
C TYR A 864 67.78 34.83 20.08
N SER A 865 68.81 34.72 19.22
CA SER A 865 68.94 33.63 18.27
C SER A 865 68.95 32.28 19.06
N ILE A 866 68.70 31.17 18.30
CA ILE A 866 68.82 29.81 18.89
C ILE A 866 70.23 29.50 19.42
N HIS A 867 71.21 30.32 19.10
CA HIS A 867 72.56 30.22 19.59
C HIS A 867 72.90 31.25 20.73
N GLY A 868 71.84 31.87 21.30
CA GLY A 868 71.97 32.75 22.47
C GLY A 868 72.47 34.20 22.13
N VAL A 869 72.51 34.60 20.88
CA VAL A 869 72.89 35.94 20.47
C VAL A 869 71.66 36.86 20.49
N LYS A 870 71.79 38.03 21.18
CA LYS A 870 70.69 39.01 21.26
C LYS A 870 70.47 39.65 19.87
N VAL A 871 69.14 39.66 19.43
CA VAL A 871 68.77 40.20 18.12
C VAL A 871 67.85 41.39 18.32
N ALA A 872 68.35 42.57 17.94
CA ALA A 872 67.68 43.86 18.18
C ALA A 872 66.47 44.09 17.27
N ARG A 873 66.41 43.43 16.10
CA ARG A 873 65.27 43.43 15.19
C ARG A 873 65.09 42.00 14.59
N PRO A 874 64.33 41.18 15.15
CA PRO A 874 64.11 39.83 14.63
C PRO A 874 63.38 39.88 13.29
N THR A 875 63.93 39.18 12.30
CA THR A 875 63.27 38.90 11.00
C THR A 875 62.67 37.54 10.99
N LYS A 876 62.02 37.08 9.91
CA LYS A 876 61.44 35.73 9.80
C LYS A 876 62.49 34.69 10.26
N GLY A 877 62.11 33.92 11.31
CA GLY A 877 63.00 32.92 11.87
C GLY A 877 62.58 32.42 13.27
N ILE A 878 63.37 31.57 13.87
CA ILE A 878 63.15 31.02 15.23
C ILE A 878 64.04 31.74 16.22
N TYR A 879 63.49 32.26 17.31
CA TYR A 879 64.19 33.05 18.33
C TYR A 879 63.81 32.52 19.73
N ILE A 880 64.61 32.92 20.74
CA ILE A 880 64.26 32.71 22.16
C ILE A 880 63.93 34.07 22.77
N SER A 881 62.76 34.20 23.40
CA SER A 881 62.42 35.42 24.13
C SER A 881 61.84 35.04 25.47
N ASN A 882 62.25 35.59 26.53
CA ASN A 882 61.88 35.26 27.94
C ASN A 882 61.96 33.75 28.18
N GLY A 883 63.05 33.11 27.70
CA GLY A 883 63.27 31.67 27.90
C GLY A 883 62.36 30.73 27.05
N LYS A 884 61.53 31.24 26.18
CA LYS A 884 60.60 30.44 25.31
C LYS A 884 60.96 30.60 23.82
N LYS A 885 60.81 29.54 23.08
CA LYS A 885 61.00 29.50 21.66
C LYS A 885 59.84 30.28 20.92
N VAL A 886 60.20 31.29 20.14
CA VAL A 886 59.29 32.14 19.38
C VAL A 886 59.60 32.02 17.89
N VAL A 887 58.59 31.85 17.06
CA VAL A 887 58.70 31.79 15.59
C VAL A 887 58.13 33.09 15.03
N ILE A 888 58.94 33.86 14.35
CA ILE A 888 58.50 35.04 13.61
C ILE A 888 58.36 34.63 12.14
N LYS A 889 57.16 34.74 11.61
CA LYS A 889 56.79 34.36 10.23
C LYS A 889 57.09 35.48 9.20
#